data_85f6aa274afe170f7de75092e246ebeb
#
_entry.id   85f6aa274afe170f7de75092e246ebeb
#
_cell.length_a   1.000
_cell.length_b   1.000
_cell.length_c   1.000
_cell.angle_alpha   90.00
_cell.angle_beta   90.00
_cell.angle_gamma   90.00
#
_symmetry.space_group_name_H-M   'P 1'
#
loop_
_entity.id
_entity.type
_entity.pdbx_description
1 polymer ?
#
loop_
_entity_poly.entity_id
_entity_poly.type
_entity_poly.pdbx_seq_one_letter_code
_entity_poly.pdbx_strand_id
1 'polypeptide(L)'
;MKSPMQNEYKNYYEFNDAENEITFYRHDMPTPWMNYLTNGTFFTMISQAGGSLSWYKSPEIWRIGRYNFFNLPTDGNGLFVYIKDGKTGKVWNPTVIPCDVRPDKWLSAHGFGYTRFHAENDGVTVDLRCFVGKDDVLVYDMDFSAEDNREISVFACREMGLMEYLREVQWQCYCKYSNNVLYDEKTDSLTYEYFVDAQARPEETPKVFFAGNIPSSSHDGSRKSFIGNYRDFKNPVSLERGACGNSDLRGGEALFAMQFDLTLSEKPKNLSVFLGTYGQNESVAPLLKKLREKDYAKNAFNAVKEGLKTRQKYFSVEVPDAETARMANVWNPLQAYVNFLVCREISFYATGTVRGVGMRDAAQDVLANVLYDLKGSEEKIELLLGQQYNCGKTNHYFYPVEKREPLVSDRSDNHLWLVYAVYKIFCESGSTDFLYKTVPYFDGGSGTVLEHIEKSVEYSASHLGEHGLPLMLGSDWNDMLSNVCKEGKGESVFVSQMLVLACKQLKEIYGVINKASTKLDSIITAQEKVLNDYCWNEDRFIRAVSDEGLRIGNRNEKCGALWINSQSWAVLSGCSTKEREEKCMQTVLSTLDCGYGLLKLYPPLQRNYPSKEHELTFAQPGVNENGGVFCHANTWAIIAECMLGNNNEAYKIYKELLPHEIIKKFGIEGYNAEPYVYSSNIRAPMAMNAGQAGVSWLTGTASWMMIALEEYIFGIKPCYEGLKISPCIPDEWKQATVRRRFRGCDYTVRIDNSAACGNRVKEIYLDGKKFDGEYILSDNEKAEIAVIMG
;
A
#
# COMPACT_ATOMS: atom_id res chain seq x y z
N MET A 1 0.94 24.44 -30.59
CA MET A 1 -0.35 23.73 -30.65
C MET A 1 -0.49 23.00 -29.32
N LYS A 2 -1.46 23.39 -28.45
CA LYS A 2 -1.78 22.62 -27.26
C LYS A 2 -2.34 21.28 -27.72
N SER A 3 -1.73 20.18 -27.30
CA SER A 3 -2.15 18.81 -27.64
C SER A 3 -3.62 18.63 -27.24
N PRO A 4 -4.47 18.01 -28.08
CA PRO A 4 -5.86 17.69 -27.74
C PRO A 4 -6.00 16.80 -26.50
N MET A 5 -4.95 16.08 -26.09
CA MET A 5 -4.94 15.16 -24.96
C MET A 5 -5.01 15.82 -23.56
N GLN A 6 -4.71 17.12 -23.43
CA GLN A 6 -4.55 17.76 -22.10
C GLN A 6 -5.84 17.88 -21.26
N ASN A 7 -7.05 17.59 -21.79
CA ASN A 7 -8.30 17.63 -21.03
C ASN A 7 -9.18 16.38 -21.20
N GLU A 8 -8.73 15.34 -21.89
CA GLU A 8 -9.53 14.15 -22.18
C GLU A 8 -9.88 13.36 -20.91
N TYR A 9 -8.99 13.38 -19.89
CA TYR A 9 -9.24 12.71 -18.62
C TYR A 9 -10.48 13.24 -17.87
N LYS A 10 -10.90 14.50 -18.10
CA LYS A 10 -12.08 15.09 -17.46
C LYS A 10 -13.40 14.39 -17.83
N ASN A 11 -13.41 13.64 -18.91
CA ASN A 11 -14.55 12.81 -19.29
C ASN A 11 -14.60 11.48 -18.52
N TYR A 12 -13.52 11.14 -17.82
CA TYR A 12 -13.38 9.90 -17.07
C TYR A 12 -13.52 10.14 -15.57
N TYR A 13 -12.82 11.13 -15.03
CA TYR A 13 -12.81 11.42 -13.61
C TYR A 13 -12.48 12.88 -13.29
N GLU A 14 -12.81 13.25 -12.05
CA GLU A 14 -12.43 14.53 -11.45
C GLU A 14 -12.12 14.35 -9.96
N PHE A 15 -11.10 15.07 -9.48
CA PHE A 15 -10.83 15.16 -8.05
C PHE A 15 -11.72 16.20 -7.39
N ASN A 16 -12.40 15.80 -6.32
CA ASN A 16 -13.18 16.67 -5.45
C ASN A 16 -12.41 16.90 -4.14
N ASP A 17 -11.51 17.89 -4.14
CA ASP A 17 -10.65 18.19 -2.99
C ASP A 17 -11.45 18.66 -1.75
N ALA A 18 -12.64 19.21 -1.92
CA ALA A 18 -13.50 19.63 -0.82
C ALA A 18 -14.05 18.44 0.00
N GLU A 19 -14.35 17.33 -0.67
CA GLU A 19 -14.81 16.09 -0.04
C GLU A 19 -13.69 15.06 0.16
N ASN A 20 -12.48 15.33 -0.34
CA ASN A 20 -11.36 14.37 -0.39
C ASN A 20 -11.72 13.09 -1.15
N GLU A 21 -12.34 13.23 -2.30
CA GLU A 21 -12.80 12.15 -3.16
C GLU A 21 -12.24 12.27 -4.58
N ILE A 22 -12.24 11.15 -5.30
CA ILE A 22 -12.16 11.12 -6.75
C ILE A 22 -13.48 10.59 -7.30
N THR A 23 -14.10 11.35 -8.20
CA THR A 23 -15.38 11.02 -8.84
C THR A 23 -15.14 10.49 -10.24
N PHE A 24 -15.82 9.40 -10.61
CA PHE A 24 -15.76 8.77 -11.93
C PHE A 24 -17.09 8.96 -12.66
N TYR A 25 -17.00 9.30 -13.94
CA TYR A 25 -18.15 9.50 -14.81
C TYR A 25 -18.36 8.35 -15.79
N ARG A 26 -17.45 7.35 -15.77
CA ARG A 26 -17.49 6.14 -16.59
C ARG A 26 -17.15 4.93 -15.74
N HIS A 27 -17.84 3.82 -15.98
CA HIS A 27 -17.55 2.53 -15.36
C HIS A 27 -16.45 1.76 -16.12
N ASP A 28 -16.32 1.98 -17.43
CA ASP A 28 -15.44 1.29 -18.37
C ASP A 28 -14.04 1.93 -18.42
N MET A 29 -13.33 1.94 -17.30
CA MET A 29 -11.92 2.34 -17.22
C MET A 29 -11.02 1.31 -17.92
N PRO A 30 -9.79 1.68 -18.35
CA PRO A 30 -8.86 0.73 -19.01
C PRO A 30 -8.55 -0.52 -18.19
N THR A 31 -8.55 -0.38 -16.87
CA THR A 31 -8.48 -1.44 -15.86
C THR A 31 -9.43 -1.11 -14.72
N PRO A 32 -9.85 -2.07 -13.90
CA PRO A 32 -10.54 -1.75 -12.65
C PRO A 32 -9.67 -0.87 -11.75
N TRP A 33 -10.16 0.32 -11.41
CA TRP A 33 -9.50 1.24 -10.48
C TRP A 33 -10.03 1.00 -9.08
N MET A 34 -9.16 0.51 -8.21
CA MET A 34 -9.55 -0.06 -6.94
C MET A 34 -9.50 0.93 -5.78
N ASN A 35 -10.33 0.69 -4.77
CA ASN A 35 -10.22 1.27 -3.44
C ASN A 35 -10.23 0.16 -2.39
N TYR A 36 -9.59 0.39 -1.25
CA TYR A 36 -9.56 -0.54 -0.13
C TYR A 36 -10.41 -0.03 1.02
N LEU A 37 -11.34 -0.85 1.46
CA LEU A 37 -12.24 -0.62 2.57
C LEU A 37 -11.83 -1.57 3.69
N THR A 38 -11.47 -1.07 4.87
CA THR A 38 -10.99 -1.93 5.94
C THR A 38 -11.06 -1.28 7.32
N ASN A 39 -11.19 -2.10 8.33
CA ASN A 39 -10.99 -1.76 9.74
C ASN A 39 -9.70 -2.39 10.33
N GLY A 40 -8.84 -2.97 9.48
CA GLY A 40 -7.61 -3.67 9.87
C GLY A 40 -7.75 -5.19 10.00
N THR A 41 -8.98 -5.72 10.07
CA THR A 41 -9.26 -7.16 10.22
C THR A 41 -10.12 -7.70 9.07
N PHE A 42 -11.18 -6.99 8.73
CA PHE A 42 -12.03 -7.26 7.56
C PHE A 42 -11.63 -6.31 6.43
N PHE A 43 -11.48 -6.85 5.25
CA PHE A 43 -11.04 -6.12 4.07
C PHE A 43 -12.00 -6.32 2.91
N THR A 44 -12.17 -5.26 2.12
CA THR A 44 -12.80 -5.32 0.80
C THR A 44 -12.05 -4.39 -0.14
N MET A 45 -11.54 -4.89 -1.25
CA MET A 45 -11.17 -4.04 -2.36
C MET A 45 -12.35 -3.96 -3.34
N ILE A 46 -12.64 -2.76 -3.83
CA ILE A 46 -13.79 -2.47 -4.70
C ILE A 46 -13.38 -1.54 -5.83
N SER A 47 -13.84 -1.83 -7.05
CA SER A 47 -13.59 -0.98 -8.21
C SER A 47 -14.60 0.15 -8.34
N GLN A 48 -14.32 1.11 -9.25
CA GLN A 48 -15.26 2.16 -9.64
C GLN A 48 -16.56 1.61 -10.24
N ALA A 49 -16.55 0.37 -10.75
CA ALA A 49 -17.71 -0.29 -11.34
C ALA A 49 -18.41 -1.27 -10.37
N GLY A 50 -17.95 -1.38 -9.11
CA GLY A 50 -18.57 -2.18 -8.06
C GLY A 50 -18.13 -3.65 -7.98
N GLY A 51 -17.25 -4.12 -8.87
CA GLY A 51 -16.56 -5.41 -8.69
C GLY A 51 -15.74 -5.41 -7.40
N SER A 52 -15.82 -6.49 -6.61
CA SER A 52 -15.20 -6.49 -5.29
C SER A 52 -14.73 -7.86 -4.81
N LEU A 53 -13.66 -7.87 -4.02
CA LEU A 53 -13.17 -9.02 -3.29
C LEU A 53 -13.11 -8.68 -1.80
N SER A 54 -13.62 -9.58 -0.95
CA SER A 54 -13.56 -9.43 0.50
C SER A 54 -12.80 -10.59 1.14
N TRP A 55 -12.12 -10.31 2.25
CA TRP A 55 -11.45 -11.34 3.06
C TRP A 55 -11.38 -10.93 4.53
N TYR A 56 -11.19 -11.91 5.40
CA TYR A 56 -10.99 -11.73 6.83
C TYR A 56 -9.57 -12.15 7.19
N LYS A 57 -8.77 -11.28 7.75
CA LYS A 57 -7.36 -11.45 8.13
C LYS A 57 -6.44 -11.91 6.98
N SER A 58 -6.66 -13.11 6.43
CA SER A 58 -5.84 -13.68 5.36
C SER A 58 -6.64 -13.87 4.07
N PRO A 59 -6.16 -13.32 2.95
CA PRO A 59 -6.79 -13.52 1.63
C PRO A 59 -6.51 -14.92 1.05
N GLU A 60 -5.60 -15.67 1.64
CA GLU A 60 -5.31 -17.04 1.20
C GLU A 60 -6.34 -18.03 1.72
N ILE A 61 -6.65 -17.98 3.02
CA ILE A 61 -7.47 -19.01 3.68
C ILE A 61 -8.89 -18.55 4.03
N TRP A 62 -9.12 -17.25 4.24
CA TRP A 62 -10.44 -16.74 4.66
C TRP A 62 -10.98 -15.69 3.69
N ARG A 63 -11.01 -16.03 2.40
CA ARG A 63 -11.69 -15.21 1.38
C ARG A 63 -13.20 -15.36 1.53
N ILE A 64 -13.84 -14.19 1.66
CA ILE A 64 -15.30 -14.08 1.75
C ILE A 64 -15.82 -13.81 0.34
N GLY A 65 -16.00 -14.84 -0.41
CA GLY A 65 -16.42 -14.79 -1.79
C GLY A 65 -15.36 -15.34 -2.73
N ARG A 66 -15.84 -16.02 -3.77
CA ARG A 66 -14.97 -16.56 -4.81
C ARG A 66 -14.35 -15.41 -5.61
N TYR A 67 -13.10 -15.56 -5.92
CA TYR A 67 -12.35 -14.63 -6.74
C TYR A 67 -11.89 -15.30 -8.03
N ASN A 68 -12.22 -14.71 -9.15
CA ASN A 68 -11.83 -15.23 -10.44
C ASN A 68 -10.62 -14.47 -10.97
N PHE A 69 -9.44 -15.01 -10.79
CA PHE A 69 -8.17 -14.37 -11.12
C PHE A 69 -7.94 -14.16 -12.62
N PHE A 70 -8.69 -14.82 -13.46
CA PHE A 70 -8.51 -14.74 -14.90
C PHE A 70 -9.50 -13.80 -15.57
N ASN A 71 -10.28 -13.06 -14.79
CA ASN A 71 -11.27 -12.11 -15.33
C ASN A 71 -10.69 -10.74 -15.69
N LEU A 72 -9.41 -10.63 -15.83
CA LEU A 72 -8.82 -9.40 -16.36
C LEU A 72 -9.31 -9.15 -17.80
N PRO A 73 -9.80 -7.96 -18.09
CA PRO A 73 -9.91 -6.75 -17.26
C PRO A 73 -11.29 -6.57 -16.57
N THR A 74 -12.10 -7.59 -16.41
CA THR A 74 -13.51 -7.46 -15.99
C THR A 74 -13.68 -7.63 -14.48
N ASP A 75 -14.62 -6.88 -13.91
CA ASP A 75 -15.05 -6.96 -12.50
C ASP A 75 -16.12 -8.04 -12.29
N GLY A 76 -15.78 -9.29 -12.64
CA GLY A 76 -16.75 -10.38 -12.70
C GLY A 76 -17.29 -10.88 -11.36
N ASN A 77 -16.74 -10.42 -10.23
CA ASN A 77 -17.16 -10.83 -8.87
C ASN A 77 -17.45 -9.61 -8.01
N GLY A 78 -18.38 -9.75 -7.08
CA GLY A 78 -18.74 -8.66 -6.16
C GLY A 78 -19.92 -9.02 -5.28
N LEU A 79 -20.25 -8.14 -4.36
CA LEU A 79 -21.57 -8.06 -3.77
C LEU A 79 -22.41 -7.23 -4.73
N PHE A 80 -23.29 -7.90 -5.48
CA PHE A 80 -24.11 -7.26 -6.51
C PHE A 80 -25.50 -6.93 -5.97
N VAL A 81 -25.98 -5.73 -6.34
CA VAL A 81 -27.32 -5.26 -6.02
C VAL A 81 -28.08 -5.08 -7.34
N TYR A 82 -29.22 -5.75 -7.47
CA TYR A 82 -30.10 -5.61 -8.61
C TYR A 82 -31.38 -4.90 -8.15
N ILE A 83 -31.91 -4.06 -9.03
CA ILE A 83 -33.17 -3.38 -8.85
C ILE A 83 -34.11 -3.85 -9.96
N LYS A 84 -35.21 -4.50 -9.58
CA LYS A 84 -36.30 -4.84 -10.50
C LYS A 84 -37.42 -3.83 -10.27
N ASP A 85 -37.69 -3.02 -11.28
CA ASP A 85 -38.75 -2.01 -11.27
C ASP A 85 -40.11 -2.68 -11.52
N GLY A 86 -41.03 -2.58 -10.57
CA GLY A 86 -42.38 -3.20 -10.68
C GLY A 86 -43.26 -2.57 -11.76
N LYS A 87 -43.02 -1.29 -12.13
CA LYS A 87 -43.78 -0.60 -13.17
C LYS A 87 -43.33 -0.96 -14.58
N THR A 88 -42.02 -1.03 -14.81
CA THR A 88 -41.44 -1.27 -16.13
C THR A 88 -41.02 -2.73 -16.36
N GLY A 89 -40.85 -3.49 -15.30
CA GLY A 89 -40.30 -4.85 -15.34
C GLY A 89 -38.79 -4.90 -15.62
N LYS A 90 -38.14 -3.77 -15.84
CA LYS A 90 -36.69 -3.70 -16.12
C LYS A 90 -35.87 -4.07 -14.89
N VAL A 91 -34.70 -4.68 -15.14
CA VAL A 91 -33.68 -5.00 -14.14
C VAL A 91 -32.42 -4.23 -14.47
N TRP A 92 -31.82 -3.60 -13.46
CA TRP A 92 -30.58 -2.83 -13.58
C TRP A 92 -29.79 -2.82 -12.25
N ASN A 93 -28.53 -2.31 -12.30
CA ASN A 93 -27.67 -2.20 -11.13
C ASN A 93 -27.24 -0.75 -10.91
N PRO A 94 -27.15 -0.27 -9.67
CA PRO A 94 -26.59 1.05 -9.38
C PRO A 94 -25.09 1.15 -9.71
N THR A 95 -24.42 0.01 -9.87
CA THR A 95 -23.00 -0.14 -10.23
C THR A 95 -22.77 -0.36 -11.74
N VAL A 96 -23.84 -0.40 -12.57
CA VAL A 96 -23.87 -0.76 -13.99
C VAL A 96 -23.64 -2.27 -14.20
N ILE A 97 -22.58 -2.83 -13.64
CA ILE A 97 -22.35 -4.27 -13.68
C ILE A 97 -23.11 -4.99 -12.52
N PRO A 98 -23.51 -6.27 -12.69
CA PRO A 98 -23.20 -7.13 -13.82
C PRO A 98 -24.22 -7.08 -15.00
N CYS A 99 -25.38 -6.40 -14.85
CA CYS A 99 -26.42 -6.37 -15.91
C CYS A 99 -25.97 -5.66 -17.18
N ASP A 100 -24.97 -4.78 -17.08
CA ASP A 100 -24.49 -3.95 -18.20
C ASP A 100 -25.61 -3.02 -18.77
N VAL A 101 -26.50 -2.57 -17.88
CA VAL A 101 -27.55 -1.61 -18.17
C VAL A 101 -27.10 -0.25 -17.65
N ARG A 102 -26.82 0.66 -18.54
CA ARG A 102 -26.38 2.02 -18.19
C ARG A 102 -27.56 2.85 -17.71
N PRO A 103 -27.55 3.37 -16.45
CA PRO A 103 -28.57 4.28 -15.96
C PRO A 103 -28.59 5.61 -16.73
N ASP A 104 -29.69 6.35 -16.63
CA ASP A 104 -29.84 7.69 -17.23
C ASP A 104 -28.80 8.67 -16.71
N LYS A 105 -28.50 8.60 -15.39
CA LYS A 105 -27.38 9.27 -14.75
C LYS A 105 -26.60 8.29 -13.91
N TRP A 106 -25.29 8.43 -13.93
CA TRP A 106 -24.43 7.57 -13.16
C TRP A 106 -23.12 8.26 -12.81
N LEU A 107 -22.68 8.07 -11.57
CA LEU A 107 -21.34 8.35 -11.11
C LEU A 107 -20.95 7.39 -9.99
N SER A 108 -19.65 7.18 -9.81
CA SER A 108 -19.09 6.60 -8.60
C SER A 108 -18.00 7.49 -8.02
N ALA A 109 -17.68 7.32 -6.76
CA ALA A 109 -16.58 8.04 -6.14
C ALA A 109 -15.87 7.18 -5.10
N HIS A 110 -14.53 7.29 -5.07
CA HIS A 110 -13.70 6.73 -4.02
C HIS A 110 -13.29 7.82 -3.04
N GLY A 111 -13.40 7.51 -1.76
CA GLY A 111 -12.89 8.29 -0.65
C GLY A 111 -12.02 7.43 0.27
N PHE A 112 -11.47 8.02 1.31
CA PHE A 112 -10.64 7.31 2.28
C PHE A 112 -11.45 6.25 3.05
N GLY A 113 -11.31 4.97 2.66
CA GLY A 113 -11.98 3.83 3.30
C GLY A 113 -13.44 3.63 2.94
N TYR A 114 -13.96 4.30 1.91
CA TYR A 114 -15.30 4.09 1.38
C TYR A 114 -15.39 4.31 -0.13
N THR A 115 -16.43 3.75 -0.73
CA THR A 115 -16.81 4.00 -2.13
C THR A 115 -18.30 4.29 -2.18
N ARG A 116 -18.73 5.22 -3.03
CA ARG A 116 -20.14 5.54 -3.23
C ARG A 116 -20.52 5.50 -4.70
N PHE A 117 -21.78 5.21 -4.95
CA PHE A 117 -22.40 5.24 -6.27
C PHE A 117 -23.69 6.06 -6.22
N HIS A 118 -23.92 6.84 -7.27
CA HIS A 118 -25.20 7.51 -7.50
C HIS A 118 -25.72 7.09 -8.87
N ALA A 119 -26.97 6.65 -8.93
CA ALA A 119 -27.57 6.23 -10.19
C ALA A 119 -29.05 6.66 -10.23
N GLU A 120 -29.49 7.17 -11.38
CA GLU A 120 -30.88 7.45 -11.70
C GLU A 120 -31.28 6.67 -12.94
N ASN A 121 -32.38 5.96 -12.90
CA ASN A 121 -32.89 5.21 -14.05
C ASN A 121 -34.42 5.14 -14.03
N ASP A 122 -35.07 5.54 -15.14
CA ASP A 122 -36.51 5.56 -15.28
C ASP A 122 -37.26 6.25 -14.10
N GLY A 123 -36.69 7.34 -13.52
CA GLY A 123 -37.25 8.09 -12.39
C GLY A 123 -37.04 7.42 -11.01
N VAL A 124 -36.23 6.37 -10.89
CA VAL A 124 -35.76 5.81 -9.62
C VAL A 124 -34.33 6.26 -9.38
N THR A 125 -34.09 6.83 -8.21
CA THR A 125 -32.77 7.29 -7.75
C THR A 125 -32.24 6.38 -6.65
N VAL A 126 -30.94 6.06 -6.70
CA VAL A 126 -30.21 5.28 -5.68
C VAL A 126 -28.91 5.95 -5.32
N ASP A 127 -28.71 6.20 -4.03
CA ASP A 127 -27.45 6.60 -3.43
C ASP A 127 -26.90 5.42 -2.60
N LEU A 128 -25.84 4.75 -3.08
CA LEU A 128 -25.19 3.61 -2.42
C LEU A 128 -23.85 4.03 -1.82
N ARG A 129 -23.62 3.69 -0.56
CA ARG A 129 -22.36 3.84 0.17
C ARG A 129 -21.84 2.47 0.59
N CYS A 130 -20.60 2.14 0.18
CA CYS A 130 -19.91 0.90 0.50
C CYS A 130 -18.75 1.20 1.45
N PHE A 131 -18.70 0.56 2.61
CA PHE A 131 -17.64 0.74 3.60
C PHE A 131 -17.56 -0.46 4.56
N VAL A 132 -16.41 -0.62 5.23
CA VAL A 132 -16.25 -1.61 6.29
C VAL A 132 -16.38 -0.93 7.64
N GLY A 133 -17.35 -1.40 8.44
CA GLY A 133 -17.57 -0.94 9.83
C GLY A 133 -16.58 -1.60 10.80
N LYS A 134 -16.52 -1.05 12.01
CA LYS A 134 -15.62 -1.54 13.08
C LYS A 134 -15.94 -2.95 13.60
N ASP A 135 -17.10 -3.50 13.25
CA ASP A 135 -17.60 -4.80 13.74
C ASP A 135 -17.31 -5.95 12.76
N ASP A 136 -16.29 -5.82 11.89
CA ASP A 136 -15.94 -6.79 10.83
C ASP A 136 -17.10 -7.04 9.85
N VAL A 137 -17.75 -5.95 9.43
CA VAL A 137 -18.90 -5.95 8.55
C VAL A 137 -18.71 -5.00 7.38
N LEU A 138 -18.84 -5.53 6.17
CA LEU A 138 -19.05 -4.75 4.97
C LEU A 138 -20.51 -4.29 4.93
N VAL A 139 -20.70 -2.99 4.81
CA VAL A 139 -22.01 -2.35 4.76
C VAL A 139 -22.23 -1.77 3.36
N TYR A 140 -23.34 -2.17 2.73
CA TYR A 140 -23.90 -1.52 1.55
C TYR A 140 -25.15 -0.76 2.01
N ASP A 141 -25.00 0.54 2.24
CA ASP A 141 -26.06 1.43 2.73
C ASP A 141 -26.65 2.23 1.58
N MET A 142 -27.94 2.05 1.30
CA MET A 142 -28.64 2.55 0.13
C MET A 142 -29.83 3.41 0.51
N ASP A 143 -29.91 4.59 -0.08
CA ASP A 143 -31.11 5.42 -0.03
C ASP A 143 -31.80 5.41 -1.40
N PHE A 144 -33.07 5.00 -1.44
CA PHE A 144 -33.88 4.91 -2.65
C PHE A 144 -35.00 5.94 -2.64
N SER A 145 -35.21 6.62 -3.77
CA SER A 145 -36.38 7.48 -3.98
C SER A 145 -36.92 7.33 -5.40
N ALA A 146 -38.15 7.78 -5.65
CA ALA A 146 -38.74 7.80 -6.99
C ALA A 146 -39.61 9.04 -7.16
N GLU A 147 -39.67 9.53 -8.41
CA GLU A 147 -40.52 10.69 -8.76
C GLU A 147 -42.04 10.42 -8.62
N ASP A 148 -42.43 9.14 -8.61
CA ASP A 148 -43.80 8.68 -8.45
C ASP A 148 -43.88 7.56 -7.37
N ASN A 149 -45.13 7.18 -7.00
CA ASN A 149 -45.28 5.99 -6.16
C ASN A 149 -44.95 4.73 -6.94
N ARG A 150 -43.89 4.03 -6.53
CA ARG A 150 -43.31 2.91 -7.26
C ARG A 150 -42.94 1.75 -6.36
N GLU A 151 -43.30 0.55 -6.75
CA GLU A 151 -42.84 -0.68 -6.12
C GLU A 151 -41.56 -1.15 -6.83
N ILE A 152 -40.55 -1.52 -6.06
CA ILE A 152 -39.31 -2.13 -6.53
C ILE A 152 -38.98 -3.37 -5.71
N SER A 153 -38.33 -4.35 -6.33
CA SER A 153 -37.67 -5.46 -5.64
C SER A 153 -36.14 -5.30 -5.75
N VAL A 154 -35.47 -5.26 -4.63
CA VAL A 154 -34.00 -5.18 -4.54
C VAL A 154 -33.47 -6.56 -4.21
N PHE A 155 -32.57 -7.08 -5.03
CA PHE A 155 -31.88 -8.34 -4.79
C PHE A 155 -30.41 -8.06 -4.53
N ALA A 156 -29.90 -8.47 -3.38
CA ALA A 156 -28.49 -8.41 -3.07
C ALA A 156 -27.90 -9.81 -3.05
N CYS A 157 -26.80 -10.05 -3.74
CA CYS A 157 -26.19 -11.36 -3.78
C CYS A 157 -24.65 -11.35 -3.81
N ARG A 158 -24.07 -12.44 -3.26
CA ARG A 158 -22.63 -12.69 -3.25
C ARG A 158 -22.35 -14.19 -3.41
N GLU A 159 -21.50 -14.57 -4.35
CA GLU A 159 -21.00 -15.95 -4.42
C GLU A 159 -19.98 -16.19 -3.30
N MET A 160 -20.13 -17.30 -2.58
CA MET A 160 -19.39 -17.55 -1.34
C MET A 160 -18.25 -18.53 -1.54
N GLY A 161 -17.15 -18.31 -0.85
CA GLY A 161 -16.04 -19.23 -0.74
C GLY A 161 -15.16 -18.81 0.45
N LEU A 162 -14.98 -19.71 1.42
CA LEU A 162 -14.09 -19.56 2.58
C LEU A 162 -13.06 -20.67 2.49
N MET A 163 -12.39 -20.76 1.34
CA MET A 163 -11.45 -21.83 1.05
C MET A 163 -10.06 -21.29 0.85
N GLU A 164 -9.08 -22.13 1.17
CA GLU A 164 -7.70 -21.92 0.75
C GLU A 164 -7.67 -21.92 -0.80
N TYR A 165 -7.00 -20.89 -1.34
CA TYR A 165 -7.02 -20.60 -2.77
C TYR A 165 -6.57 -21.74 -3.66
N LEU A 166 -5.42 -22.35 -3.36
CA LEU A 166 -4.89 -23.45 -4.20
C LEU A 166 -5.82 -24.64 -4.22
N ARG A 167 -6.52 -24.90 -3.11
CA ARG A 167 -7.52 -25.93 -3.01
C ARG A 167 -8.75 -25.63 -3.86
N GLU A 168 -9.22 -24.38 -3.85
CA GLU A 168 -10.33 -23.96 -4.71
C GLU A 168 -9.99 -24.12 -6.19
N VAL A 169 -8.77 -23.76 -6.59
CA VAL A 169 -8.33 -23.85 -8.00
C VAL A 169 -8.11 -25.30 -8.43
N GLN A 170 -7.48 -26.12 -7.60
CA GLN A 170 -7.11 -27.49 -7.95
C GLN A 170 -8.24 -28.50 -7.72
N TRP A 171 -9.08 -28.26 -6.71
CA TRP A 171 -10.02 -29.25 -6.20
C TRP A 171 -11.39 -28.63 -5.90
N GLN A 172 -12.04 -28.02 -6.90
CA GLN A 172 -13.38 -27.41 -6.75
C GLN A 172 -14.43 -28.36 -6.13
N CYS A 173 -14.24 -29.65 -6.26
CA CYS A 173 -15.15 -30.64 -5.66
C CYS A 173 -15.22 -30.54 -4.12
N TYR A 174 -14.14 -30.09 -3.45
CA TYR A 174 -14.18 -29.89 -2.00
C TYR A 174 -15.14 -28.77 -1.58
N CYS A 175 -15.30 -27.71 -2.41
CA CYS A 175 -16.34 -26.71 -2.19
C CYS A 175 -17.72 -27.32 -2.05
N LYS A 176 -17.96 -28.43 -2.80
CA LYS A 176 -19.27 -29.08 -2.87
C LYS A 176 -19.56 -30.03 -1.70
N TYR A 177 -18.54 -30.37 -0.90
CA TYR A 177 -18.70 -31.33 0.20
C TYR A 177 -18.64 -30.68 1.58
N SER A 178 -18.01 -29.55 1.69
CA SER A 178 -17.51 -29.01 2.97
C SER A 178 -18.17 -27.71 3.39
N ASN A 179 -19.29 -27.31 2.83
CA ASN A 179 -19.96 -26.05 3.15
C ASN A 179 -21.47 -26.21 3.36
N ASN A 180 -22.01 -25.27 4.13
CA ASN A 180 -23.43 -25.05 4.27
C ASN A 180 -23.77 -23.57 4.10
N VAL A 181 -24.94 -23.29 3.51
CA VAL A 181 -25.62 -22.00 3.61
C VAL A 181 -27.01 -22.25 4.15
N LEU A 182 -27.29 -21.73 5.33
CA LEU A 182 -28.56 -21.93 6.02
C LEU A 182 -29.22 -20.60 6.31
N TYR A 183 -30.51 -20.53 6.11
CA TYR A 183 -31.33 -19.40 6.53
C TYR A 183 -31.84 -19.61 7.94
N ASP A 184 -31.70 -18.58 8.78
CA ASP A 184 -32.28 -18.53 10.12
C ASP A 184 -33.47 -17.56 10.13
N GLU A 185 -34.66 -18.11 10.19
CA GLU A 185 -35.91 -17.36 10.21
C GLU A 185 -36.03 -16.41 11.43
N LYS A 186 -35.41 -16.76 12.58
CA LYS A 186 -35.47 -15.94 13.80
C LYS A 186 -34.66 -14.67 13.68
N THR A 187 -33.55 -14.74 12.98
CA THR A 187 -32.65 -13.60 12.79
C THR A 187 -32.79 -12.98 11.39
N ASP A 188 -33.61 -13.58 10.50
CA ASP A 188 -33.72 -13.19 9.09
C ASP A 188 -32.35 -12.95 8.47
N SER A 189 -31.55 -14.03 8.44
CA SER A 189 -30.19 -13.97 7.92
C SER A 189 -29.74 -15.30 7.31
N LEU A 190 -28.86 -15.20 6.32
CA LEU A 190 -28.13 -16.36 5.77
C LEU A 190 -26.80 -16.49 6.49
N THR A 191 -26.39 -17.72 6.80
CA THR A 191 -25.10 -18.05 7.40
C THR A 191 -24.35 -19.05 6.53
N TYR A 192 -23.08 -18.77 6.26
CA TYR A 192 -22.16 -19.67 5.56
C TYR A 192 -21.15 -20.25 6.56
N GLU A 193 -20.97 -21.56 6.50
CA GLU A 193 -20.00 -22.34 7.25
C GLU A 193 -19.16 -23.20 6.31
N TYR A 194 -17.85 -23.24 6.56
CA TYR A 194 -16.91 -24.10 5.87
C TYR A 194 -16.21 -25.02 6.87
N PHE A 195 -16.19 -26.36 6.60
CA PHE A 195 -15.82 -27.37 7.60
C PHE A 195 -14.39 -27.90 7.48
N VAL A 196 -13.70 -27.64 6.38
CA VAL A 196 -12.37 -28.22 6.13
C VAL A 196 -11.43 -27.14 5.64
N ASP A 197 -10.45 -26.83 6.48
CA ASP A 197 -9.30 -26.04 6.07
C ASP A 197 -8.03 -26.74 6.56
N ALA A 198 -7.07 -27.00 5.66
CA ALA A 198 -5.80 -27.62 6.01
C ALA A 198 -4.77 -26.62 6.54
N GLN A 199 -4.96 -25.34 6.25
CA GLN A 199 -4.00 -24.26 6.57
C GLN A 199 -4.40 -23.45 7.81
N ALA A 200 -5.67 -23.55 8.25
CA ALA A 200 -6.18 -22.86 9.42
C ALA A 200 -6.65 -23.86 10.48
N ARG A 201 -6.79 -23.39 11.71
CA ARG A 201 -7.45 -24.15 12.76
C ARG A 201 -8.96 -24.08 12.54
N PRO A 202 -9.70 -25.20 12.55
CA PRO A 202 -11.15 -25.19 12.35
C PRO A 202 -11.86 -24.26 13.33
N GLU A 203 -11.39 -24.19 14.58
CA GLU A 203 -11.93 -23.33 15.63
C GLU A 203 -11.69 -21.83 15.40
N GLU A 204 -10.73 -21.45 14.57
CA GLU A 204 -10.39 -20.06 14.20
C GLU A 204 -11.11 -19.62 12.93
N THR A 205 -11.63 -20.55 12.13
CA THR A 205 -12.34 -20.22 10.88
C THR A 205 -13.64 -19.51 11.19
N PRO A 206 -13.87 -18.28 10.72
CA PRO A 206 -15.08 -17.54 11.03
C PRO A 206 -16.30 -18.14 10.31
N LYS A 207 -17.49 -17.91 10.86
CA LYS A 207 -18.74 -17.99 10.11
C LYS A 207 -18.99 -16.66 9.43
N VAL A 208 -19.64 -16.71 8.25
CA VAL A 208 -20.03 -15.50 7.51
C VAL A 208 -21.55 -15.38 7.52
N PHE A 209 -22.05 -14.16 7.75
CA PHE A 209 -23.46 -13.88 7.68
C PHE A 209 -23.81 -12.85 6.61
N PHE A 210 -25.07 -12.91 6.16
CA PHE A 210 -25.65 -11.96 5.22
C PHE A 210 -27.07 -11.59 5.66
N ALA A 211 -27.38 -10.30 5.79
CA ALA A 211 -28.66 -9.81 6.30
C ALA A 211 -28.97 -8.39 5.83
N GLY A 212 -30.25 -8.00 5.93
CA GLY A 212 -30.69 -6.61 5.77
C GLY A 212 -31.06 -5.94 7.10
N ASN A 213 -31.21 -4.61 7.07
CA ASN A 213 -31.78 -3.83 8.18
C ASN A 213 -33.31 -3.86 8.23
N ILE A 214 -33.95 -4.32 7.14
CA ILE A 214 -35.41 -4.56 7.04
C ILE A 214 -35.65 -6.05 6.73
N PRO A 215 -36.86 -6.58 6.96
CA PRO A 215 -37.20 -7.97 6.66
C PRO A 215 -37.02 -8.32 5.18
N SER A 216 -36.47 -9.49 4.91
CA SER A 216 -36.39 -10.03 3.55
C SER A 216 -37.71 -10.64 3.10
N SER A 217 -38.00 -10.56 1.79
CA SER A 217 -39.18 -11.18 1.16
C SER A 217 -38.90 -12.61 0.72
N SER A 218 -37.68 -12.92 0.34
CA SER A 218 -37.20 -14.24 -0.06
C SER A 218 -35.67 -14.33 -0.02
N HIS A 219 -35.13 -15.57 -0.04
CA HIS A 219 -33.70 -15.81 0.04
C HIS A 219 -33.24 -17.00 -0.81
N ASP A 220 -31.96 -17.10 -1.09
CA ASP A 220 -31.31 -18.28 -1.68
C ASP A 220 -29.91 -18.50 -1.08
N GLY A 221 -29.62 -19.75 -0.70
CA GLY A 221 -28.26 -20.21 -0.31
C GLY A 221 -27.53 -20.92 -1.43
N SER A 222 -28.18 -21.21 -2.55
CA SER A 222 -27.66 -22.00 -3.67
C SER A 222 -27.50 -21.16 -4.94
N ARG A 223 -26.27 -21.22 -5.53
CA ARG A 223 -26.03 -20.59 -6.83
C ARG A 223 -26.98 -21.08 -7.91
N LYS A 224 -27.29 -22.40 -7.94
CA LYS A 224 -28.21 -22.98 -8.90
C LYS A 224 -29.63 -22.43 -8.75
N SER A 225 -30.09 -22.17 -7.53
CA SER A 225 -31.44 -21.64 -7.27
C SER A 225 -31.54 -20.17 -7.69
N PHE A 226 -30.55 -19.37 -7.39
CA PHE A 226 -30.55 -17.93 -7.70
C PHE A 226 -30.14 -17.64 -9.14
N ILE A 227 -28.96 -18.11 -9.56
CA ILE A 227 -28.41 -17.85 -10.90
C ILE A 227 -29.09 -18.72 -11.97
N GLY A 228 -29.24 -20.03 -11.71
CA GLY A 228 -29.76 -20.99 -12.68
C GLY A 228 -28.66 -21.74 -13.45
N ASN A 229 -29.08 -22.82 -14.16
CA ASN A 229 -28.16 -23.61 -14.97
C ASN A 229 -27.80 -22.85 -16.26
N TYR A 230 -26.50 -22.86 -16.63
CA TYR A 230 -25.96 -22.18 -17.82
C TYR A 230 -26.25 -20.67 -17.86
N ARG A 231 -26.41 -20.04 -16.70
CA ARG A 231 -26.58 -18.59 -16.55
C ARG A 231 -25.43 -17.99 -15.69
N ASP A 232 -25.30 -16.70 -15.73
CA ASP A 232 -24.32 -15.92 -14.99
C ASP A 232 -24.98 -14.78 -14.19
N PHE A 233 -24.16 -13.93 -13.56
CA PHE A 233 -24.63 -12.78 -12.80
C PHE A 233 -25.33 -11.71 -13.68
N LYS A 234 -25.18 -11.74 -15.00
CA LYS A 234 -25.85 -10.79 -15.90
C LYS A 234 -27.34 -11.05 -15.98
N ASN A 235 -27.76 -12.32 -15.86
CA ASN A 235 -29.16 -12.72 -16.05
C ASN A 235 -29.60 -13.86 -15.11
N PRO A 236 -29.53 -13.69 -13.78
CA PRO A 236 -30.01 -14.70 -12.82
C PRO A 236 -31.49 -15.07 -13.02
N VAL A 237 -31.82 -16.35 -12.89
CA VAL A 237 -33.20 -16.83 -13.06
C VAL A 237 -34.16 -16.27 -12.02
N SER A 238 -33.67 -15.94 -10.81
CA SER A 238 -34.50 -15.36 -9.76
C SER A 238 -34.99 -13.96 -10.10
N LEU A 239 -34.23 -13.18 -10.86
CA LEU A 239 -34.66 -11.86 -11.34
C LEU A 239 -35.80 -11.99 -12.38
N GLU A 240 -35.70 -12.96 -13.27
CA GLU A 240 -36.74 -13.25 -14.23
C GLU A 240 -38.02 -13.70 -13.52
N ARG A 241 -37.91 -14.65 -12.59
CA ARG A 241 -39.00 -15.16 -11.75
C ARG A 241 -39.62 -14.08 -10.85
N GLY A 242 -38.82 -13.07 -10.44
CA GLY A 242 -39.25 -12.00 -9.51
C GLY A 242 -39.16 -12.37 -8.04
N ALA A 243 -38.57 -13.51 -7.70
CA ALA A 243 -38.33 -13.94 -6.33
C ALA A 243 -37.17 -14.94 -6.24
N CYS A 244 -36.46 -14.98 -5.10
CA CYS A 244 -35.58 -16.07 -4.76
C CYS A 244 -36.32 -17.39 -4.57
N GLY A 245 -35.62 -18.51 -4.54
CA GLY A 245 -36.23 -19.85 -4.44
C GLY A 245 -36.41 -20.34 -3.00
N ASN A 246 -36.05 -19.55 -1.99
CA ASN A 246 -36.05 -19.93 -0.57
C ASN A 246 -35.26 -21.20 -0.30
N SER A 247 -34.06 -21.28 -0.88
CA SER A 247 -33.21 -22.47 -0.80
C SER A 247 -32.14 -22.36 0.28
N ASP A 248 -32.01 -23.42 1.08
CA ASP A 248 -30.79 -23.70 1.82
C ASP A 248 -29.79 -24.48 0.94
N LEU A 249 -28.53 -24.55 1.39
CA LEU A 249 -27.49 -25.37 0.79
C LEU A 249 -26.80 -26.23 1.85
N ARG A 250 -26.68 -27.55 1.57
CA ARG A 250 -25.82 -28.47 2.34
C ARG A 250 -24.91 -29.21 1.38
N GLY A 251 -23.70 -28.63 1.21
CA GLY A 251 -22.75 -29.08 0.18
C GLY A 251 -23.19 -28.64 -1.24
N GLY A 252 -22.36 -27.85 -1.89
CA GLY A 252 -22.65 -27.39 -3.25
C GLY A 252 -22.01 -26.05 -3.56
N GLU A 253 -22.51 -25.36 -4.60
CA GLU A 253 -22.08 -24.05 -5.00
C GLU A 253 -22.82 -22.99 -4.17
N ALA A 254 -22.12 -22.47 -3.16
CA ALA A 254 -22.67 -21.55 -2.18
C ALA A 254 -22.84 -20.13 -2.75
N LEU A 255 -23.97 -19.53 -2.44
CA LEU A 255 -24.27 -18.13 -2.78
C LEU A 255 -25.19 -17.57 -1.70
N PHE A 256 -24.97 -16.34 -1.30
CA PHE A 256 -25.94 -15.56 -0.58
C PHE A 256 -26.78 -14.74 -1.55
N ALA A 257 -28.11 -14.83 -1.44
CA ALA A 257 -29.01 -13.88 -2.05
C ALA A 257 -30.20 -13.60 -1.13
N MET A 258 -30.55 -12.33 -1.00
CA MET A 258 -31.77 -11.89 -0.30
C MET A 258 -32.50 -10.84 -1.13
N GLN A 259 -33.84 -10.91 -1.11
CA GLN A 259 -34.73 -9.96 -1.75
C GLN A 259 -35.41 -9.07 -0.70
N PHE A 260 -35.53 -7.79 -1.04
CA PHE A 260 -36.20 -6.78 -0.23
C PHE A 260 -37.17 -5.99 -1.10
N ASP A 261 -38.44 -5.92 -0.72
CA ASP A 261 -39.45 -5.18 -1.47
C ASP A 261 -39.67 -3.80 -0.84
N LEU A 262 -39.65 -2.78 -1.66
CA LEU A 262 -39.80 -1.39 -1.24
C LEU A 262 -40.89 -0.67 -2.07
N THR A 263 -41.72 0.10 -1.38
CA THR A 263 -42.63 1.06 -2.01
C THR A 263 -41.99 2.45 -1.91
N LEU A 264 -41.59 3.03 -3.03
CA LEU A 264 -40.88 4.30 -3.13
C LEU A 264 -41.82 5.48 -3.33
N SER A 265 -41.31 6.65 -2.99
CA SER A 265 -41.89 7.97 -3.27
C SER A 265 -40.73 8.98 -3.35
N GLU A 266 -41.01 10.28 -3.47
CA GLU A 266 -39.99 11.33 -3.40
C GLU A 266 -39.20 11.31 -2.08
N LYS A 267 -39.83 10.83 -0.99
CA LYS A 267 -39.12 10.71 0.30
C LYS A 267 -38.23 9.46 0.30
N PRO A 268 -36.90 9.60 0.52
CA PRO A 268 -36.00 8.48 0.52
C PRO A 268 -36.34 7.37 1.52
N LYS A 269 -36.21 6.13 1.12
CA LYS A 269 -36.23 4.91 1.94
C LYS A 269 -34.87 4.28 2.00
N ASN A 270 -34.45 3.90 3.20
CA ASN A 270 -33.17 3.27 3.43
C ASN A 270 -33.28 1.75 3.44
N LEU A 271 -32.33 1.09 2.77
CA LEU A 271 -32.00 -0.32 2.88
C LEU A 271 -30.49 -0.45 3.09
N SER A 272 -30.08 -1.05 4.20
CA SER A 272 -28.69 -1.45 4.42
C SER A 272 -28.55 -2.96 4.34
N VAL A 273 -27.58 -3.45 3.58
CA VAL A 273 -27.21 -4.86 3.48
C VAL A 273 -25.86 -5.06 4.15
N PHE A 274 -25.76 -6.11 4.96
CA PHE A 274 -24.61 -6.45 5.79
C PHE A 274 -24.01 -7.78 5.38
N LEU A 275 -22.71 -7.79 5.13
CA LEU A 275 -21.92 -9.00 4.93
C LEU A 275 -20.78 -8.97 5.96
N GLY A 276 -20.75 -9.89 6.90
CA GLY A 276 -19.77 -9.85 7.98
C GLY A 276 -19.39 -11.22 8.51
N THR A 277 -18.45 -11.24 9.46
CA THR A 277 -17.96 -12.43 10.11
C THR A 277 -18.30 -12.45 11.60
N TYR A 278 -18.37 -13.67 12.17
CA TYR A 278 -18.50 -13.88 13.60
C TYR A 278 -17.84 -15.22 14.00
N GLY A 279 -17.55 -15.39 15.29
CA GLY A 279 -16.86 -16.58 15.80
C GLY A 279 -17.64 -17.88 15.64
N GLN A 280 -16.93 -19.02 15.47
CA GLN A 280 -17.51 -20.36 15.28
C GLN A 280 -18.56 -20.74 16.33
N ASN A 281 -18.29 -20.39 17.60
CA ASN A 281 -19.13 -20.73 18.74
C ASN A 281 -20.05 -19.57 19.20
N GLU A 282 -20.12 -18.50 18.41
CA GLU A 282 -20.92 -17.32 18.73
C GLU A 282 -22.27 -17.33 18.03
N SER A 283 -23.21 -16.54 18.57
CA SER A 283 -24.47 -16.25 17.93
C SER A 283 -24.38 -14.93 17.16
N VAL A 284 -24.86 -14.90 15.93
CA VAL A 284 -24.96 -13.67 15.13
C VAL A 284 -26.06 -12.72 15.63
N ALA A 285 -27.04 -13.20 16.41
CA ALA A 285 -28.21 -12.43 16.81
C ALA A 285 -27.91 -11.13 17.56
N PRO A 286 -26.97 -11.04 18.54
CA PRO A 286 -26.62 -9.78 19.19
C PRO A 286 -26.01 -8.77 18.22
N LEU A 287 -25.17 -9.23 17.28
CA LEU A 287 -24.57 -8.38 16.25
C LEU A 287 -25.64 -7.82 15.32
N LEU A 288 -26.52 -8.67 14.78
CA LEU A 288 -27.64 -8.24 13.91
C LEU A 288 -28.58 -7.26 14.60
N LYS A 289 -28.86 -7.47 15.89
CA LYS A 289 -29.65 -6.51 16.67
C LYS A 289 -29.02 -5.11 16.67
N LYS A 290 -27.69 -5.04 16.87
CA LYS A 290 -26.93 -3.78 16.82
C LYS A 290 -26.91 -3.17 15.40
N LEU A 291 -26.67 -3.98 14.36
CA LEU A 291 -26.60 -3.51 12.97
C LEU A 291 -27.94 -2.93 12.49
N ARG A 292 -29.07 -3.42 13.04
CA ARG A 292 -30.44 -2.99 12.72
C ARG A 292 -30.92 -1.79 13.57
N GLU A 293 -30.08 -1.29 14.50
CA GLU A 293 -30.41 -0.08 15.23
C GLU A 293 -30.58 1.11 14.26
N LYS A 294 -31.53 1.98 14.60
CA LYS A 294 -31.75 3.19 13.80
C LYS A 294 -30.46 3.99 13.67
N ASP A 295 -30.19 4.46 12.48
CA ASP A 295 -29.00 5.27 12.14
C ASP A 295 -27.64 4.55 12.30
N TYR A 296 -27.58 3.21 12.54
CA TYR A 296 -26.31 2.47 12.67
C TYR A 296 -25.41 2.69 11.45
N ALA A 297 -25.90 2.41 10.23
CA ALA A 297 -25.12 2.52 9.01
C ALA A 297 -24.61 3.95 8.78
N LYS A 298 -25.47 4.96 9.00
CA LYS A 298 -25.10 6.37 8.91
C LYS A 298 -23.99 6.76 9.89
N ASN A 299 -24.12 6.32 11.15
CA ASN A 299 -23.12 6.61 12.19
C ASN A 299 -21.80 5.89 11.89
N ALA A 300 -21.85 4.65 11.42
CA ALA A 300 -20.67 3.89 11.01
C ALA A 300 -19.97 4.52 9.81
N PHE A 301 -20.70 4.98 8.80
CA PHE A 301 -20.15 5.71 7.66
C PHE A 301 -19.45 7.01 8.07
N ASN A 302 -20.11 7.80 8.95
CA ASN A 302 -19.50 9.02 9.48
C ASN A 302 -18.20 8.73 10.24
N ALA A 303 -18.14 7.64 11.00
CA ALA A 303 -16.93 7.23 11.70
C ALA A 303 -15.79 6.88 10.73
N VAL A 304 -16.10 6.24 9.58
CA VAL A 304 -15.11 5.99 8.51
C VAL A 304 -14.58 7.31 7.93
N LYS A 305 -15.46 8.25 7.61
CA LYS A 305 -15.05 9.59 7.11
C LYS A 305 -14.15 10.36 8.11
N GLU A 306 -14.44 10.25 9.41
CA GLU A 306 -13.62 10.86 10.46
C GLU A 306 -12.21 10.25 10.57
N GLY A 307 -12.00 9.02 10.08
CA GLY A 307 -10.69 8.37 10.04
C GLY A 307 -9.66 9.18 9.26
N LEU A 308 -10.03 9.75 8.11
CA LEU A 308 -9.14 10.65 7.34
C LEU A 308 -8.78 11.91 8.13
N LYS A 309 -9.78 12.56 8.72
CA LYS A 309 -9.54 13.79 9.52
C LYS A 309 -8.62 13.51 10.72
N THR A 310 -8.75 12.32 11.31
CA THR A 310 -7.85 11.90 12.39
C THR A 310 -6.42 11.79 11.88
N ARG A 311 -6.19 11.17 10.72
CA ARG A 311 -4.85 11.11 10.11
C ARG A 311 -4.30 12.47 9.74
N GLN A 312 -5.13 13.36 9.19
CA GLN A 312 -4.73 14.73 8.84
C GLN A 312 -4.33 15.59 10.06
N LYS A 313 -4.75 15.23 11.28
CA LYS A 313 -4.22 15.84 12.52
C LYS A 313 -2.77 15.43 12.79
N TYR A 314 -2.37 14.21 12.42
CA TYR A 314 -0.98 13.78 12.56
C TYR A 314 -0.07 14.41 11.52
N PHE A 315 -0.54 14.47 10.26
CA PHE A 315 0.21 15.11 9.19
C PHE A 315 -0.74 15.66 8.13
N SER A 316 -0.56 16.93 7.76
CA SER A 316 -1.21 17.52 6.60
C SER A 316 -0.44 18.74 6.12
N VAL A 317 -0.62 19.08 4.84
CA VAL A 317 0.13 20.17 4.18
C VAL A 317 -0.81 21.14 3.46
N GLU A 318 -0.40 22.42 3.42
CA GLU A 318 -0.97 23.44 2.55
C GLU A 318 0.17 24.01 1.71
N VAL A 319 0.14 23.71 0.41
CA VAL A 319 1.19 24.09 -0.55
C VAL A 319 0.56 24.63 -1.84
N PRO A 320 1.30 25.40 -2.66
CA PRO A 320 0.78 25.95 -3.91
C PRO A 320 0.42 24.87 -4.96
N ASP A 321 1.09 23.73 -4.96
CA ASP A 321 0.82 22.64 -5.90
C ASP A 321 -0.30 21.75 -5.38
N ALA A 322 -1.48 21.81 -6.03
CA ALA A 322 -2.67 21.07 -5.64
C ALA A 322 -2.52 19.56 -5.75
N GLU A 323 -1.72 19.04 -6.70
CA GLU A 323 -1.48 17.61 -6.85
C GLU A 323 -0.67 17.07 -5.67
N THR A 324 0.39 17.79 -5.30
CA THR A 324 1.18 17.47 -4.11
C THR A 324 0.33 17.50 -2.85
N ALA A 325 -0.49 18.56 -2.65
CA ALA A 325 -1.38 18.66 -1.49
C ALA A 325 -2.36 17.48 -1.42
N ARG A 326 -2.99 17.13 -2.54
CA ARG A 326 -3.96 16.02 -2.65
C ARG A 326 -3.32 14.66 -2.32
N MET A 327 -2.15 14.38 -2.93
CA MET A 327 -1.42 13.14 -2.65
C MET A 327 -0.99 13.06 -1.19
N ALA A 328 -0.39 14.13 -0.65
CA ALA A 328 0.10 14.17 0.73
C ALA A 328 -1.00 14.05 1.78
N ASN A 329 -2.17 14.66 1.54
CA ASN A 329 -3.23 14.76 2.55
C ASN A 329 -4.21 13.59 2.53
N VAL A 330 -4.34 12.86 1.40
CA VAL A 330 -5.39 11.84 1.22
C VAL A 330 -4.82 10.52 0.72
N TRP A 331 -4.28 10.49 -0.49
CA TRP A 331 -4.09 9.24 -1.21
C TRP A 331 -2.81 8.50 -0.85
N ASN A 332 -1.71 9.21 -0.65
CA ASN A 332 -0.47 8.58 -0.20
C ASN A 332 -0.60 7.99 1.22
N PRO A 333 -1.18 8.71 2.22
CA PRO A 333 -1.51 8.11 3.52
C PRO A 333 -2.41 6.88 3.44
N LEU A 334 -3.39 6.86 2.53
CA LEU A 334 -4.25 5.69 2.31
C LEU A 334 -3.45 4.51 1.76
N GLN A 335 -2.65 4.73 0.72
CA GLN A 335 -1.85 3.67 0.12
C GLN A 335 -0.80 3.11 1.09
N ALA A 336 -0.10 3.98 1.85
CA ALA A 336 0.85 3.55 2.87
C ALA A 336 0.18 2.73 3.98
N TYR A 337 -1.02 3.13 4.43
CA TYR A 337 -1.81 2.39 5.41
C TYR A 337 -2.23 1.01 4.90
N VAL A 338 -2.73 0.93 3.67
CA VAL A 338 -3.09 -0.35 3.04
C VAL A 338 -1.87 -1.26 2.96
N ASN A 339 -0.72 -0.76 2.50
CA ASN A 339 0.52 -1.53 2.43
C ASN A 339 0.96 -2.05 3.80
N PHE A 340 0.90 -1.21 4.84
CA PHE A 340 1.21 -1.62 6.21
C PHE A 340 0.32 -2.78 6.70
N LEU A 341 -0.97 -2.78 6.33
CA LEU A 341 -1.92 -3.83 6.73
C LEU A 341 -1.75 -5.09 5.91
N VAL A 342 -1.71 -4.99 4.56
CA VAL A 342 -1.73 -6.16 3.66
C VAL A 342 -0.34 -6.63 3.23
N CYS A 343 0.73 -5.97 3.68
CA CYS A 343 2.13 -6.34 3.42
C CYS A 343 2.43 -6.61 1.94
N ARG A 344 1.78 -5.88 1.02
CA ARG A 344 1.86 -6.03 -0.45
C ARG A 344 1.43 -7.40 -0.96
N GLU A 345 0.56 -8.06 -0.23
CA GLU A 345 0.16 -9.44 -0.50
C GLU A 345 -0.92 -9.52 -1.57
N ILE A 346 -1.92 -8.62 -1.53
CA ILE A 346 -3.11 -8.67 -2.37
C ILE A 346 -3.44 -7.33 -3.04
N SER A 347 -3.66 -7.38 -4.36
CA SER A 347 -4.21 -6.28 -5.16
C SER A 347 -5.00 -6.85 -6.34
N PHE A 348 -5.45 -5.98 -7.25
CA PHE A 348 -6.00 -6.42 -8.53
C PHE A 348 -5.00 -7.29 -9.34
N TYR A 349 -3.70 -7.08 -9.18
CA TYR A 349 -2.63 -7.80 -9.88
C TYR A 349 -2.02 -8.96 -9.10
N ALA A 350 -2.32 -9.08 -7.81
CA ALA A 350 -1.76 -10.10 -6.93
C ALA A 350 -2.86 -10.76 -6.10
N THR A 351 -2.89 -12.09 -6.12
CA THR A 351 -4.01 -12.88 -5.61
C THR A 351 -4.07 -13.00 -4.10
N GLY A 352 -3.04 -12.55 -3.37
CA GLY A 352 -2.95 -12.69 -1.92
C GLY A 352 -2.71 -14.13 -1.45
N THR A 353 -2.18 -14.97 -2.32
CA THR A 353 -1.97 -16.37 -2.04
C THR A 353 -0.49 -16.72 -2.16
N VAL A 354 0.02 -17.58 -1.31
CA VAL A 354 1.40 -18.09 -1.26
C VAL A 354 2.52 -17.06 -1.04
N ARG A 355 2.22 -15.78 -0.92
CA ARG A 355 3.26 -14.77 -0.72
C ARG A 355 3.59 -14.53 0.75
N GLY A 356 2.60 -14.43 1.62
CA GLY A 356 2.78 -14.12 3.04
C GLY A 356 3.35 -12.72 3.31
N VAL A 357 3.72 -12.47 4.56
CA VAL A 357 4.31 -11.21 5.01
C VAL A 357 5.78 -11.16 4.62
N GLY A 358 6.14 -10.22 3.74
CA GLY A 358 7.53 -9.96 3.34
C GLY A 358 8.30 -9.18 4.39
N MET A 359 9.44 -9.70 4.85
CA MET A 359 10.25 -9.09 5.90
C MET A 359 10.65 -7.65 5.57
N ARG A 360 11.33 -7.43 4.45
CA ARG A 360 11.84 -6.12 4.05
C ARG A 360 10.72 -5.14 3.67
N ASP A 361 9.63 -5.66 3.10
CA ASP A 361 8.49 -4.86 2.68
C ASP A 361 7.74 -4.31 3.90
N ALA A 362 7.42 -5.18 4.87
CA ALA A 362 6.72 -4.80 6.08
C ALA A 362 7.55 -3.88 6.98
N ALA A 363 8.87 -4.10 7.08
CA ALA A 363 9.77 -3.23 7.84
C ALA A 363 9.81 -1.80 7.26
N GLN A 364 9.81 -1.67 5.92
CA GLN A 364 9.78 -0.37 5.26
C GLN A 364 8.42 0.33 5.38
N ASP A 365 7.31 -0.42 5.41
CA ASP A 365 5.98 0.16 5.59
C ASP A 365 5.78 0.73 7.02
N VAL A 366 6.48 0.19 8.02
CA VAL A 366 6.54 0.76 9.38
C VAL A 366 7.11 2.18 9.37
N LEU A 367 8.09 2.49 8.51
CA LEU A 367 8.75 3.79 8.47
C LEU A 367 7.77 4.97 8.26
N ALA A 368 6.68 4.75 7.51
CA ALA A 368 5.65 5.77 7.32
C ALA A 368 4.48 5.62 8.31
N ASN A 369 4.14 4.38 8.72
CA ASN A 369 3.01 4.16 9.60
C ASN A 369 3.25 4.65 11.04
N VAL A 370 4.49 4.66 11.50
CA VAL A 370 4.87 5.09 12.84
C VAL A 370 4.40 6.50 13.19
N LEU A 371 4.30 7.36 12.17
CA LEU A 371 3.71 8.70 12.25
C LEU A 371 2.28 8.71 12.79
N TYR A 372 1.48 7.70 12.42
CA TYR A 372 0.05 7.62 12.71
C TYR A 372 -0.28 6.66 13.85
N ASP A 373 0.49 5.60 13.99
CA ASP A 373 0.25 4.51 14.94
C ASP A 373 1.57 3.93 15.44
N LEU A 374 2.12 4.55 16.47
CA LEU A 374 3.37 4.11 17.09
C LEU A 374 3.23 2.68 17.65
N LYS A 375 2.14 2.40 18.38
CA LYS A 375 1.93 1.09 19.01
C LYS A 375 1.77 -0.03 17.98
N GLY A 376 0.94 0.15 16.96
CA GLY A 376 0.80 -0.84 15.88
C GLY A 376 2.10 -1.04 15.10
N SER A 377 2.95 -0.01 15.01
CA SER A 377 4.29 -0.10 14.42
C SER A 377 5.24 -0.92 15.28
N GLU A 378 5.24 -0.74 16.61
CA GLU A 378 5.99 -1.57 17.55
C GLU A 378 5.55 -3.04 17.47
N GLU A 379 4.25 -3.32 17.53
CA GLU A 379 3.68 -4.67 17.40
C GLU A 379 4.08 -5.34 16.06
N LYS A 380 4.08 -4.59 14.97
CA LYS A 380 4.55 -5.10 13.66
C LYS A 380 6.04 -5.46 13.70
N ILE A 381 6.90 -4.62 14.29
CA ILE A 381 8.33 -4.92 14.43
C ILE A 381 8.58 -6.11 15.32
N GLU A 382 7.85 -6.27 16.42
CA GLU A 382 7.94 -7.49 17.26
C GLU A 382 7.63 -8.76 16.46
N LEU A 383 6.56 -8.71 15.65
CA LEU A 383 6.20 -9.82 14.75
C LEU A 383 7.34 -10.15 13.77
N LEU A 384 8.00 -9.13 13.21
CA LEU A 384 9.11 -9.29 12.27
C LEU A 384 10.37 -9.81 12.98
N LEU A 385 10.71 -9.28 14.15
CA LEU A 385 11.86 -9.74 14.96
C LEU A 385 11.71 -11.20 15.39
N GLY A 386 10.47 -11.67 15.64
CA GLY A 386 10.18 -13.08 15.88
C GLY A 386 10.51 -14.02 14.70
N GLN A 387 10.84 -13.48 13.54
CA GLN A 387 11.30 -14.22 12.37
C GLN A 387 12.82 -14.16 12.17
N GLN A 388 13.54 -13.56 13.10
CA GLN A 388 14.99 -13.50 13.07
C GLN A 388 15.59 -14.70 13.81
N TYR A 389 16.65 -15.26 13.24
CA TYR A 389 17.47 -16.31 13.85
C TYR A 389 18.49 -15.74 14.84
N ASN A 390 18.96 -16.56 15.77
CA ASN A 390 20.02 -16.17 16.73
C ASN A 390 21.31 -15.67 16.07
N CYS A 391 21.60 -16.07 14.84
CA CYS A 391 22.74 -15.59 14.08
C CYS A 391 22.54 -14.20 13.46
N GLY A 392 21.33 -13.65 13.49
CA GLY A 392 20.99 -12.31 12.95
C GLY A 392 20.30 -12.33 11.56
N LYS A 393 20.32 -13.44 10.81
CA LYS A 393 19.56 -13.56 9.55
C LYS A 393 18.06 -13.63 9.82
N THR A 394 17.23 -13.39 8.79
CA THR A 394 15.77 -13.45 8.89
C THR A 394 15.15 -14.35 7.83
N ASN A 395 13.95 -14.85 8.08
CA ASN A 395 13.11 -15.39 7.02
C ASN A 395 12.77 -14.30 5.99
N HIS A 396 12.54 -14.68 4.74
CA HIS A 396 12.18 -13.71 3.70
C HIS A 396 10.69 -13.43 3.66
N TYR A 397 9.87 -14.49 3.69
CA TYR A 397 8.42 -14.45 3.85
C TYR A 397 8.01 -15.39 4.98
N PHE A 398 6.95 -15.02 5.70
CA PHE A 398 6.34 -15.87 6.73
C PHE A 398 4.82 -15.68 6.74
N TYR A 399 4.12 -16.56 7.43
CA TYR A 399 2.66 -16.69 7.36
C TYR A 399 2.08 -16.63 8.78
N PRO A 400 1.71 -15.45 9.30
CA PRO A 400 1.28 -15.32 10.69
C PRO A 400 -0.09 -15.95 10.98
N VAL A 401 -0.93 -16.11 9.97
CA VAL A 401 -2.30 -16.67 10.10
C VAL A 401 -2.35 -18.13 9.62
N GLU A 402 -1.65 -18.43 8.54
CA GLU A 402 -1.60 -19.74 7.90
C GLU A 402 -0.64 -20.69 8.64
N LYS A 403 -0.94 -22.00 8.59
CA LYS A 403 -0.03 -23.04 9.09
C LYS A 403 0.95 -23.46 7.98
N ARG A 404 1.84 -22.55 7.63
CA ARG A 404 2.84 -22.76 6.59
C ARG A 404 4.23 -22.42 7.11
N GLU A 405 5.22 -23.22 6.72
CA GLU A 405 6.63 -22.93 7.00
C GLU A 405 7.06 -21.64 6.30
N PRO A 406 7.85 -20.80 6.95
CA PRO A 406 8.41 -19.61 6.32
C PRO A 406 9.24 -19.93 5.09
N LEU A 407 9.29 -19.02 4.13
CA LEU A 407 10.23 -19.12 3.02
C LEU A 407 11.61 -18.65 3.51
N VAL A 408 12.50 -19.61 3.67
CA VAL A 408 13.91 -19.36 3.97
C VAL A 408 14.62 -18.99 2.67
N SER A 409 14.85 -17.72 2.45
CA SER A 409 15.67 -17.21 1.36
C SER A 409 16.66 -16.24 1.95
N ASP A 410 17.94 -16.51 1.81
CA ASP A 410 19.01 -15.67 2.35
C ASP A 410 19.12 -14.38 1.52
N ARG A 411 18.33 -13.36 1.89
CA ARG A 411 18.45 -12.01 1.33
C ARG A 411 19.39 -11.19 2.19
N SER A 412 20.36 -10.56 1.55
CA SER A 412 21.42 -9.85 2.26
C SER A 412 20.99 -8.53 2.91
N ASP A 413 19.84 -8.00 2.52
CA ASP A 413 19.29 -6.72 3.03
C ASP A 413 18.20 -6.85 4.09
N ASN A 414 17.47 -7.99 4.15
CA ASN A 414 16.26 -8.16 4.97
C ASN A 414 16.42 -7.69 6.43
N HIS A 415 17.48 -8.16 7.09
CA HIS A 415 17.73 -7.92 8.52
C HIS A 415 18.17 -6.47 8.81
N LEU A 416 18.75 -5.77 7.83
CA LEU A 416 19.15 -4.38 7.99
C LEU A 416 17.93 -3.44 8.02
N TRP A 417 16.86 -3.77 7.31
CA TRP A 417 15.61 -2.99 7.36
C TRP A 417 14.98 -2.94 8.75
N LEU A 418 15.23 -3.96 9.59
CA LEU A 418 14.79 -3.95 11.00
C LEU A 418 15.49 -2.86 11.81
N VAL A 419 16.79 -2.61 11.54
CA VAL A 419 17.54 -1.54 12.20
C VAL A 419 16.92 -0.18 11.90
N TYR A 420 16.60 0.08 10.60
CA TYR A 420 15.94 1.32 10.18
C TYR A 420 14.59 1.52 10.86
N ALA A 421 13.78 0.47 10.91
CA ALA A 421 12.44 0.56 11.48
C ALA A 421 12.48 0.78 12.99
N VAL A 422 13.36 0.08 13.73
CA VAL A 422 13.57 0.29 15.17
C VAL A 422 14.11 1.69 15.44
N TYR A 423 15.08 2.16 14.66
CA TYR A 423 15.59 3.53 14.78
C TYR A 423 14.50 4.59 14.55
N LYS A 424 13.61 4.36 13.57
CA LYS A 424 12.48 5.27 13.32
C LYS A 424 11.50 5.32 14.49
N ILE A 425 11.17 4.15 15.10
CA ILE A 425 10.36 4.07 16.31
C ILE A 425 11.04 4.81 17.46
N PHE A 426 12.34 4.60 17.66
CA PHE A 426 13.14 5.27 18.67
C PHE A 426 13.10 6.81 18.52
N CYS A 427 13.26 7.32 17.30
CA CYS A 427 13.18 8.76 17.02
C CYS A 427 11.76 9.31 17.21
N GLU A 428 10.73 8.59 16.82
CA GLU A 428 9.33 9.05 16.93
C GLU A 428 8.86 9.04 18.39
N SER A 429 9.17 7.96 19.13
CA SER A 429 8.75 7.82 20.53
C SER A 429 9.50 8.73 21.49
N GLY A 430 10.80 8.97 21.26
CA GLY A 430 11.70 9.60 22.24
C GLY A 430 11.87 8.78 23.51
N SER A 431 11.67 7.47 23.45
CA SER A 431 11.82 6.52 24.54
C SER A 431 12.78 5.39 24.17
N THR A 432 13.47 4.88 25.15
CA THR A 432 14.29 3.66 25.05
C THR A 432 13.54 2.39 25.43
N ASP A 433 12.30 2.49 25.92
CA ASP A 433 11.55 1.36 26.49
C ASP A 433 11.38 0.21 25.49
N PHE A 434 11.08 0.54 24.24
CA PHE A 434 10.92 -0.46 23.18
C PHE A 434 12.22 -1.25 22.93
N LEU A 435 13.39 -0.64 23.10
CA LEU A 435 14.68 -1.31 22.90
C LEU A 435 14.92 -2.47 23.87
N TYR A 436 14.33 -2.42 25.06
CA TYR A 436 14.49 -3.44 26.10
C TYR A 436 13.37 -4.48 26.14
N LYS A 437 12.41 -4.37 25.24
CA LYS A 437 11.35 -5.36 25.10
C LYS A 437 11.95 -6.68 24.60
N THR A 438 11.59 -7.80 25.26
CA THR A 438 12.09 -9.14 24.91
C THR A 438 11.23 -9.77 23.81
N VAL A 439 11.88 -10.25 22.75
CA VAL A 439 11.26 -10.93 21.60
C VAL A 439 11.94 -12.29 21.39
N PRO A 440 11.19 -13.38 21.10
CA PRO A 440 11.78 -14.68 20.80
C PRO A 440 12.54 -14.66 19.47
N TYR A 441 13.63 -15.43 19.36
CA TYR A 441 14.23 -15.77 18.08
C TYR A 441 13.48 -16.92 17.41
N PHE A 442 13.50 -16.97 16.09
CA PHE A 442 12.80 -18.00 15.31
C PHE A 442 13.32 -19.43 15.62
N ASP A 443 14.63 -19.58 15.84
CA ASP A 443 15.30 -20.85 16.13
C ASP A 443 15.46 -21.13 17.64
N GLY A 444 14.73 -20.41 18.48
CA GLY A 444 14.68 -20.61 19.95
C GLY A 444 15.51 -19.62 20.75
N GLY A 445 15.18 -19.52 22.05
CA GLY A 445 15.70 -18.46 22.91
C GLY A 445 15.00 -17.13 22.65
N SER A 446 15.51 -16.06 23.29
CA SER A 446 14.98 -14.70 23.13
C SER A 446 16.06 -13.66 23.38
N GLY A 447 15.86 -12.46 22.87
CA GLY A 447 16.71 -11.28 23.09
C GLY A 447 15.86 -10.02 23.20
N THR A 448 16.48 -8.94 23.64
CA THR A 448 15.85 -7.62 23.56
C THR A 448 15.82 -7.12 22.12
N VAL A 449 14.91 -6.18 21.80
CA VAL A 449 14.88 -5.51 20.49
C VAL A 449 16.27 -4.96 20.13
N LEU A 450 16.99 -4.38 21.11
CA LEU A 450 18.35 -3.90 20.91
C LEU A 450 19.30 -5.04 20.48
N GLU A 451 19.27 -6.19 21.16
CA GLU A 451 20.11 -7.35 20.81
C GLU A 451 19.76 -7.88 19.39
N HIS A 452 18.49 -7.86 19.00
CA HIS A 452 18.06 -8.24 17.65
C HIS A 452 18.69 -7.35 16.58
N ILE A 453 18.63 -6.02 16.73
CA ILE A 453 19.22 -5.10 15.73
C ILE A 453 20.75 -5.11 15.77
N GLU A 454 21.37 -5.36 16.90
CA GLU A 454 22.82 -5.59 17.01
C GLU A 454 23.25 -6.83 16.22
N LYS A 455 22.52 -7.94 16.36
CA LYS A 455 22.77 -9.16 15.57
C LYS A 455 22.55 -8.95 14.07
N SER A 456 21.60 -8.10 13.68
CA SER A 456 21.43 -7.73 12.26
C SER A 456 22.69 -7.09 11.67
N VAL A 457 23.27 -6.13 12.38
CA VAL A 457 24.53 -5.50 11.99
C VAL A 457 25.70 -6.50 11.98
N GLU A 458 25.81 -7.32 13.03
CA GLU A 458 26.86 -8.34 13.16
C GLU A 458 26.80 -9.39 12.05
N TYR A 459 25.59 -9.80 11.63
CA TYR A 459 25.42 -10.76 10.55
C TYR A 459 26.00 -10.21 9.24
N SER A 460 25.61 -9.01 8.82
CA SER A 460 26.18 -8.39 7.63
C SER A 460 27.70 -8.18 7.73
N ALA A 461 28.19 -7.73 8.89
CA ALA A 461 29.62 -7.46 9.10
C ALA A 461 30.48 -8.73 9.20
N SER A 462 29.89 -9.91 9.40
CA SER A 462 30.59 -11.21 9.45
C SER A 462 30.50 -12.01 8.16
N HIS A 463 29.61 -11.64 7.23
CA HIS A 463 29.42 -12.31 5.95
C HIS A 463 29.96 -11.45 4.81
N LEU A 464 31.29 -11.30 4.78
CA LEU A 464 32.02 -10.49 3.81
C LEU A 464 32.67 -11.37 2.75
N GLY A 465 32.72 -10.85 1.52
CA GLY A 465 33.44 -11.47 0.40
C GLY A 465 34.93 -11.09 0.36
N GLU A 466 35.57 -11.40 -0.73
CA GLU A 466 37.02 -11.24 -0.93
C GLU A 466 37.48 -9.78 -0.79
N HIS A 467 36.63 -8.82 -1.23
CA HIS A 467 36.96 -7.38 -1.18
C HIS A 467 36.57 -6.73 0.12
N GLY A 468 35.91 -7.47 1.05
CA GLY A 468 35.44 -6.94 2.32
C GLY A 468 34.05 -6.28 2.25
N LEU A 469 33.31 -6.43 1.17
CA LEU A 469 31.92 -6.04 1.03
C LEU A 469 31.01 -7.17 1.53
N PRO A 470 29.79 -6.86 2.04
CA PRO A 470 28.81 -7.89 2.36
C PRO A 470 28.47 -8.75 1.14
N LEU A 471 28.35 -10.06 1.35
CA LEU A 471 27.94 -11.01 0.32
C LEU A 471 26.53 -10.68 -0.18
N MET A 472 26.28 -10.85 -1.50
CA MET A 472 24.96 -10.70 -2.12
C MET A 472 23.99 -11.78 -1.61
N LEU A 473 24.48 -12.95 -1.22
CA LEU A 473 23.68 -14.12 -0.86
C LEU A 473 22.68 -14.48 -1.97
N GLY A 474 21.43 -14.79 -1.63
CA GLY A 474 20.41 -15.09 -2.61
C GLY A 474 19.98 -13.90 -3.48
N SER A 475 20.14 -12.67 -2.99
CA SER A 475 19.98 -11.37 -3.65
C SER A 475 20.00 -10.29 -2.57
N ASP A 476 20.18 -9.03 -2.93
CA ASP A 476 19.81 -7.90 -2.08
C ASP A 476 18.38 -7.40 -2.44
N TRP A 477 18.07 -6.13 -2.19
CA TRP A 477 16.78 -5.51 -2.51
C TRP A 477 16.39 -5.61 -4.00
N ASN A 478 17.37 -5.73 -4.91
CA ASN A 478 17.14 -5.98 -6.32
C ASN A 478 17.01 -7.48 -6.60
N ASP A 479 15.82 -7.99 -6.77
CA ASP A 479 15.56 -9.42 -7.02
C ASP A 479 16.23 -9.93 -8.30
N MET A 480 16.41 -9.08 -9.31
CA MET A 480 17.11 -9.46 -10.55
C MET A 480 18.58 -9.80 -10.35
N LEU A 481 19.19 -9.45 -9.21
CA LEU A 481 20.59 -9.77 -8.90
C LEU A 481 20.76 -11.16 -8.24
N SER A 482 19.73 -11.99 -8.23
CA SER A 482 19.74 -13.34 -7.62
C SER A 482 20.82 -14.29 -8.16
N ASN A 483 21.38 -14.00 -9.33
CA ASN A 483 22.43 -14.81 -9.96
C ASN A 483 23.85 -14.27 -9.75
N VAL A 484 24.02 -13.17 -9.02
CA VAL A 484 25.34 -12.55 -8.76
C VAL A 484 26.20 -13.40 -7.83
N CYS A 485 25.58 -14.15 -6.89
CA CYS A 485 26.26 -14.89 -5.83
C CYS A 485 25.80 -16.36 -5.78
N LYS A 486 25.80 -17.05 -6.91
CA LYS A 486 25.45 -18.48 -7.01
C LYS A 486 26.50 -19.38 -6.35
N GLU A 487 27.78 -19.01 -6.44
CA GLU A 487 28.92 -19.73 -5.86
C GLU A 487 29.30 -19.24 -4.45
N GLY A 488 28.53 -18.27 -3.90
CA GLY A 488 28.75 -17.76 -2.55
C GLY A 488 29.88 -16.73 -2.43
N LYS A 489 30.32 -16.10 -3.53
CA LYS A 489 31.42 -15.11 -3.56
C LYS A 489 30.95 -13.70 -3.92
N GLY A 490 29.81 -13.58 -4.62
CA GLY A 490 29.28 -12.31 -5.10
C GLY A 490 28.98 -11.33 -3.97
N GLU A 491 29.30 -10.05 -4.17
CA GLU A 491 29.27 -9.00 -3.16
C GLU A 491 28.33 -7.86 -3.54
N SER A 492 27.67 -7.23 -2.55
CA SER A 492 26.73 -6.12 -2.73
C SER A 492 27.29 -4.79 -2.22
N VAL A 493 27.45 -3.82 -3.11
CA VAL A 493 27.81 -2.44 -2.76
C VAL A 493 26.64 -1.74 -2.05
N PHE A 494 25.42 -2.00 -2.49
CA PHE A 494 24.21 -1.45 -1.87
C PHE A 494 24.08 -1.87 -0.40
N VAL A 495 24.29 -3.16 -0.09
CA VAL A 495 24.22 -3.65 1.30
C VAL A 495 25.36 -3.09 2.16
N SER A 496 26.55 -2.86 1.57
CA SER A 496 27.64 -2.15 2.26
C SER A 496 27.23 -0.73 2.68
N GLN A 497 26.59 0.02 1.78
CA GLN A 497 26.06 1.35 2.09
C GLN A 497 24.95 1.31 3.15
N MET A 498 24.04 0.32 3.07
CA MET A 498 23.05 0.08 4.11
C MET A 498 23.71 -0.22 5.46
N LEU A 499 24.71 -1.06 5.52
CA LEU A 499 25.43 -1.41 6.74
C LEU A 499 26.07 -0.17 7.39
N VAL A 500 26.66 0.73 6.61
CA VAL A 500 27.21 1.99 7.11
C VAL A 500 26.12 2.83 7.80
N LEU A 501 24.96 3.00 7.13
CA LEU A 501 23.86 3.78 7.72
C LEU A 501 23.28 3.09 8.97
N ALA A 502 23.07 1.78 8.93
CA ALA A 502 22.60 1.02 10.09
C ALA A 502 23.54 1.15 11.30
N CYS A 503 24.87 1.09 11.07
CA CYS A 503 25.86 1.34 12.11
C CYS A 503 25.78 2.77 12.67
N LYS A 504 25.59 3.79 11.81
CA LYS A 504 25.44 5.19 12.24
C LYS A 504 24.18 5.37 13.10
N GLN A 505 23.05 4.78 12.70
CA GLN A 505 21.81 4.82 13.47
C GLN A 505 21.95 4.10 14.83
N LEU A 506 22.55 2.91 14.83
CA LEU A 506 22.79 2.18 16.08
C LEU A 506 23.76 2.91 17.00
N LYS A 507 24.73 3.65 16.44
CA LYS A 507 25.64 4.50 17.20
C LYS A 507 24.93 5.66 17.87
N GLU A 508 23.93 6.28 17.25
CA GLU A 508 23.08 7.30 17.87
C GLU A 508 22.30 6.71 19.04
N ILE A 509 21.70 5.52 18.89
CA ILE A 509 21.06 4.78 20.00
C ILE A 509 22.07 4.56 21.13
N TYR A 510 23.29 4.10 20.82
CA TYR A 510 24.33 3.86 21.82
C TYR A 510 24.72 5.14 22.57
N GLY A 511 24.74 6.28 21.89
CA GLY A 511 24.99 7.57 22.52
C GLY A 511 23.96 7.88 23.62
N VAL A 512 22.69 7.62 23.38
CA VAL A 512 21.60 7.87 24.33
C VAL A 512 21.68 6.90 25.52
N ILE A 513 21.96 5.61 25.28
CA ILE A 513 22.03 4.59 26.35
C ILE A 513 23.43 4.43 26.99
N ASN A 514 24.37 5.32 26.62
CA ASN A 514 25.76 5.31 27.13
C ASN A 514 26.52 3.98 26.87
N LYS A 515 26.27 3.35 25.70
CA LYS A 515 26.95 2.12 25.24
C LYS A 515 28.15 2.47 24.34
N ALA A 516 29.29 1.75 24.51
CA ALA A 516 30.48 1.99 23.68
C ALA A 516 30.28 1.62 22.22
N SER A 517 30.69 2.47 21.27
CA SER A 517 30.50 2.31 19.82
C SER A 517 31.71 1.81 19.05
N THR A 518 32.81 1.48 19.69
CA THR A 518 34.11 1.16 19.04
C THR A 518 34.01 0.09 17.95
N LYS A 519 33.16 -0.95 18.15
CA LYS A 519 32.92 -1.99 17.14
C LYS A 519 32.23 -1.42 15.90
N LEU A 520 31.23 -0.57 16.12
CA LEU A 520 30.50 0.11 15.03
C LEU A 520 31.41 1.06 14.24
N ASP A 521 32.26 1.83 14.94
CA ASP A 521 33.25 2.71 14.32
C ASP A 521 34.23 1.94 13.43
N SER A 522 34.65 0.76 13.87
CA SER A 522 35.52 -0.13 13.08
C SER A 522 34.85 -0.64 11.81
N ILE A 523 33.56 -1.04 11.90
CA ILE A 523 32.75 -1.50 10.74
C ILE A 523 32.56 -0.34 9.75
N ILE A 524 32.14 0.84 10.23
CA ILE A 524 31.98 2.03 9.40
C ILE A 524 33.26 2.33 8.63
N THR A 525 34.40 2.43 9.35
CA THR A 525 35.70 2.74 8.74
C THR A 525 36.10 1.73 7.68
N ALA A 526 35.91 0.43 7.93
CA ALA A 526 36.23 -0.64 6.99
C ALA A 526 35.35 -0.56 5.73
N GLN A 527 34.05 -0.37 5.89
CA GLN A 527 33.12 -0.28 4.76
C GLN A 527 33.33 1.01 3.97
N GLU A 528 33.47 2.18 4.60
CA GLU A 528 33.79 3.44 3.93
C GLU A 528 35.10 3.33 3.14
N LYS A 529 36.12 2.63 3.68
CA LYS A 529 37.38 2.42 2.97
C LYS A 529 37.17 1.63 1.68
N VAL A 530 36.51 0.45 1.72
CA VAL A 530 36.32 -0.38 0.52
C VAL A 530 35.41 0.29 -0.50
N LEU A 531 34.36 1.00 -0.05
CA LEU A 531 33.48 1.77 -0.93
C LEU A 531 34.23 2.84 -1.71
N ASN A 532 35.14 3.57 -1.05
CA ASN A 532 35.88 4.66 -1.68
C ASN A 532 37.11 4.21 -2.45
N ASP A 533 37.80 3.15 -2.05
CA ASP A 533 39.04 2.68 -2.69
C ASP A 533 38.74 1.70 -3.85
N TYR A 534 37.74 0.83 -3.71
CA TYR A 534 37.48 -0.24 -4.68
C TYR A 534 36.18 0.00 -5.49
N CYS A 535 35.09 0.50 -4.84
CA CYS A 535 33.80 0.61 -5.51
C CYS A 535 33.61 1.93 -6.28
N TRP A 536 34.38 2.97 -5.97
CA TRP A 536 34.34 4.22 -6.72
C TRP A 536 34.97 4.06 -8.12
N ASN A 537 34.23 4.50 -9.15
CA ASN A 537 34.63 4.38 -10.55
C ASN A 537 34.43 5.70 -11.30
N GLU A 538 35.38 6.64 -11.11
CA GLU A 538 35.44 7.97 -11.72
C GLU A 538 34.33 8.95 -11.34
N ASP A 539 33.07 8.63 -11.63
CA ASP A 539 31.90 9.48 -11.43
C ASP A 539 30.70 8.74 -10.80
N ARG A 540 30.89 7.50 -10.39
CA ARG A 540 29.85 6.62 -9.85
C ARG A 540 30.40 5.54 -8.94
N PHE A 541 29.54 4.96 -8.10
CA PHE A 541 29.79 3.70 -7.42
C PHE A 541 29.32 2.53 -8.29
N ILE A 542 30.09 1.44 -8.35
CA ILE A 542 29.62 0.19 -8.94
C ILE A 542 28.45 -0.37 -8.15
N ARG A 543 27.70 -1.33 -8.72
CA ARG A 543 26.51 -1.90 -8.09
C ARG A 543 26.79 -3.15 -7.28
N ALA A 544 27.63 -4.01 -7.81
CA ALA A 544 27.96 -5.31 -7.22
C ALA A 544 29.26 -5.88 -7.81
N VAL A 545 29.79 -6.91 -7.17
CA VAL A 545 30.85 -7.77 -7.72
C VAL A 545 30.29 -9.17 -7.88
N SER A 546 30.39 -9.79 -9.06
CA SER A 546 29.87 -11.15 -9.30
C SER A 546 30.82 -12.22 -8.74
N ASP A 547 30.38 -13.49 -8.68
CA ASP A 547 31.19 -14.65 -8.32
C ASP A 547 32.47 -14.77 -9.17
N GLU A 548 32.45 -14.27 -10.41
CA GLU A 548 33.55 -14.25 -11.37
C GLU A 548 34.45 -13.02 -11.25
N GLY A 549 34.17 -12.13 -10.28
CA GLY A 549 34.90 -10.88 -10.07
C GLY A 549 34.53 -9.74 -11.03
N LEU A 550 33.41 -9.85 -11.77
CA LEU A 550 32.94 -8.77 -12.63
C LEU A 550 32.39 -7.63 -11.77
N ARG A 551 32.87 -6.41 -11.99
CA ARG A 551 32.40 -5.18 -11.34
C ARG A 551 31.15 -4.64 -12.06
N ILE A 552 29.98 -5.12 -11.71
CA ILE A 552 28.67 -4.70 -12.26
C ILE A 552 28.43 -3.22 -11.93
N GLY A 553 28.03 -2.42 -12.89
CA GLY A 553 27.88 -0.97 -12.74
C GLY A 553 29.17 -0.19 -13.06
N ASN A 554 30.20 -0.86 -13.64
CA ASN A 554 31.39 -0.20 -14.14
C ASN A 554 31.04 0.70 -15.33
N ARG A 555 31.64 1.89 -15.39
CA ARG A 555 31.42 2.88 -16.46
C ARG A 555 31.58 2.34 -17.87
N ASN A 556 32.50 1.41 -18.07
CA ASN A 556 32.84 0.86 -19.39
C ASN A 556 31.95 -0.31 -19.81
N GLU A 557 30.98 -0.71 -18.99
CA GLU A 557 30.07 -1.79 -19.33
C GLU A 557 29.11 -1.40 -20.46
N LYS A 558 28.83 -2.34 -21.37
CA LYS A 558 27.91 -2.14 -22.51
C LYS A 558 26.44 -2.09 -22.07
N CYS A 559 26.12 -2.67 -20.94
CA CYS A 559 24.80 -2.63 -20.30
C CYS A 559 24.97 -2.62 -18.78
N GLY A 560 24.00 -2.03 -18.07
CA GLY A 560 24.05 -1.90 -16.62
C GLY A 560 25.21 -1.05 -16.11
N ALA A 561 25.69 -0.06 -16.89
CA ALA A 561 26.85 0.76 -16.54
C ALA A 561 26.58 1.77 -15.42
N LEU A 562 25.32 2.16 -15.19
CA LEU A 562 24.90 3.05 -14.11
C LEU A 562 23.64 2.52 -13.45
N TRP A 563 23.63 2.47 -12.13
CA TRP A 563 22.49 2.03 -11.31
C TRP A 563 22.15 3.13 -10.31
N ILE A 564 20.86 3.49 -10.20
CA ILE A 564 20.40 4.56 -9.31
C ILE A 564 20.65 4.25 -7.83
N ASN A 565 20.51 2.97 -7.41
CA ASN A 565 20.58 2.55 -6.02
C ASN A 565 21.91 2.90 -5.36
N SER A 566 23.03 2.47 -5.93
CA SER A 566 24.34 2.68 -5.32
C SER A 566 24.80 4.15 -5.33
N GLN A 567 24.16 5.01 -6.13
CA GLN A 567 24.44 6.44 -6.11
C GLN A 567 23.63 7.13 -5.01
N SER A 568 22.30 6.95 -5.00
CA SER A 568 21.44 7.58 -3.99
C SER A 568 21.80 7.09 -2.57
N TRP A 569 22.09 5.81 -2.38
CA TRP A 569 22.48 5.26 -1.08
C TRP A 569 23.89 5.64 -0.61
N ALA A 570 24.78 6.03 -1.52
CA ALA A 570 26.04 6.64 -1.11
C ALA A 570 25.78 7.94 -0.34
N VAL A 571 24.83 8.76 -0.83
CA VAL A 571 24.43 10.02 -0.14
C VAL A 571 23.67 9.70 1.15
N LEU A 572 22.66 8.82 1.11
CA LEU A 572 21.84 8.48 2.29
C LEU A 572 22.68 7.94 3.45
N SER A 573 23.68 7.15 3.15
CA SER A 573 24.59 6.58 4.16
C SER A 573 25.71 7.55 4.58
N GLY A 574 25.98 8.57 3.75
CA GLY A 574 27.14 9.47 3.94
C GLY A 574 28.44 8.69 4.02
N CYS A 575 28.60 7.66 3.14
CA CYS A 575 29.76 6.77 3.16
C CYS A 575 30.96 7.31 2.38
N SER A 576 30.83 8.50 1.80
CA SER A 576 31.87 9.08 0.92
C SER A 576 32.08 10.58 1.20
N THR A 577 32.93 11.19 0.38
CA THR A 577 33.13 12.64 0.42
C THR A 577 31.96 13.35 -0.29
N LYS A 578 31.59 14.52 0.17
CA LYS A 578 30.52 15.34 -0.43
C LYS A 578 30.75 15.55 -1.94
N GLU A 579 32.00 15.76 -2.36
CA GLU A 579 32.35 15.92 -3.78
C GLU A 579 31.96 14.66 -4.62
N ARG A 580 32.21 13.46 -4.12
CA ARG A 580 31.84 12.20 -4.81
C ARG A 580 30.33 11.97 -4.79
N GLU A 581 29.67 12.29 -3.70
CA GLU A 581 28.22 12.21 -3.54
C GLU A 581 27.51 13.18 -4.53
N GLU A 582 27.94 14.43 -4.62
CA GLU A 582 27.46 15.38 -5.62
C GLU A 582 27.75 14.88 -7.05
N LYS A 583 28.95 14.35 -7.31
CA LYS A 583 29.34 13.87 -8.63
C LYS A 583 28.51 12.68 -9.08
N CYS A 584 28.28 11.69 -8.24
CA CYS A 584 27.49 10.52 -8.62
C CYS A 584 26.01 10.88 -8.85
N MET A 585 25.42 11.79 -8.09
CA MET A 585 24.05 12.25 -8.32
C MET A 585 23.94 13.12 -9.58
N GLN A 586 24.92 13.97 -9.91
CA GLN A 586 24.98 14.66 -11.21
C GLN A 586 25.00 13.67 -12.37
N THR A 587 25.74 12.55 -12.23
CA THR A 587 25.78 11.48 -13.24
C THR A 587 24.42 10.79 -13.37
N VAL A 588 23.71 10.56 -12.25
CA VAL A 588 22.34 10.04 -12.25
C VAL A 588 21.40 10.97 -13.02
N LEU A 589 21.34 12.24 -12.68
CA LEU A 589 20.46 13.24 -13.32
C LEU A 589 20.74 13.35 -14.82
N SER A 590 22.01 13.43 -15.21
CA SER A 590 22.38 13.58 -16.63
C SER A 590 22.18 12.34 -17.49
N THR A 591 22.10 11.14 -16.88
CA THR A 591 22.06 9.86 -17.60
C THR A 591 20.73 9.12 -17.47
N LEU A 592 20.10 9.17 -16.28
CA LEU A 592 18.91 8.37 -15.97
C LEU A 592 17.59 9.17 -16.05
N ASP A 593 17.61 10.49 -16.12
CA ASP A 593 16.40 11.31 -16.25
C ASP A 593 15.74 11.07 -17.61
N CYS A 594 14.50 10.62 -17.60
CA CYS A 594 13.70 10.40 -18.80
C CYS A 594 12.50 11.35 -18.93
N GLY A 595 12.41 12.36 -18.02
CA GLY A 595 11.39 13.40 -18.03
C GLY A 595 10.03 12.96 -17.46
N TYR A 596 9.98 11.81 -16.79
CA TYR A 596 8.87 11.31 -15.97
C TYR A 596 9.40 10.32 -14.91
N GLY A 597 10.55 10.65 -14.36
CA GLY A 597 11.30 9.92 -13.37
C GLY A 597 12.67 9.47 -13.87
N LEU A 598 13.41 8.84 -12.97
CA LEU A 598 14.76 8.33 -13.22
C LEU A 598 14.73 6.83 -13.53
N LEU A 599 15.45 6.42 -14.56
CA LEU A 599 15.62 5.01 -14.90
C LEU A 599 16.31 4.25 -13.76
N LYS A 600 15.93 3.00 -13.53
CA LYS A 600 16.54 2.13 -12.54
C LYS A 600 18.02 1.90 -12.82
N LEU A 601 18.36 1.70 -14.09
CA LEU A 601 19.70 1.52 -14.60
C LEU A 601 19.79 1.87 -16.11
N TYR A 602 21.00 2.16 -16.59
CA TYR A 602 21.26 2.42 -18.00
C TYR A 602 22.70 2.02 -18.40
N PRO A 603 22.95 1.52 -19.61
CA PRO A 603 21.95 0.96 -20.55
C PRO A 603 21.26 -0.28 -19.98
N PRO A 604 20.01 -0.63 -20.42
CA PRO A 604 19.32 -1.82 -19.96
C PRO A 604 20.12 -3.10 -20.18
N LEU A 605 19.95 -4.07 -19.27
CA LEU A 605 20.61 -5.36 -19.37
C LEU A 605 20.09 -6.14 -20.58
N GLN A 606 20.99 -6.84 -21.23
CA GLN A 606 20.71 -7.72 -22.35
C GLN A 606 20.71 -9.19 -21.90
N ARG A 607 20.12 -10.06 -22.70
CA ARG A 607 20.18 -11.50 -22.46
C ARG A 607 21.61 -11.98 -22.38
N ASN A 608 21.87 -12.98 -21.56
CA ASN A 608 23.16 -13.56 -21.26
C ASN A 608 24.19 -12.58 -20.64
N TYR A 609 23.75 -11.50 -19.99
CA TYR A 609 24.63 -10.64 -19.23
C TYR A 609 24.61 -11.00 -17.73
N PRO A 610 25.77 -11.10 -17.06
CA PRO A 610 27.13 -11.02 -17.58
C PRO A 610 27.54 -12.25 -18.37
N SER A 611 26.97 -13.42 -18.14
CA SER A 611 27.15 -14.65 -18.87
C SER A 611 25.82 -15.42 -19.00
N LYS A 612 25.75 -16.45 -19.83
CA LYS A 612 24.56 -17.29 -19.98
C LYS A 612 24.19 -18.02 -18.68
N GLU A 613 25.18 -18.34 -17.85
CA GLU A 613 24.99 -19.08 -16.58
C GLU A 613 24.57 -18.15 -15.42
N HIS A 614 24.93 -16.87 -15.50
CA HIS A 614 24.71 -15.85 -14.51
C HIS A 614 23.81 -14.70 -15.02
N GLU A 615 22.90 -15.00 -15.93
CA GLU A 615 21.99 -13.99 -16.49
C GLU A 615 21.19 -13.25 -15.40
N LEU A 616 21.24 -11.91 -15.44
CA LEU A 616 20.66 -11.04 -14.41
C LEU A 616 19.26 -10.52 -14.74
N THR A 617 18.76 -10.71 -15.96
CA THR A 617 17.51 -10.08 -16.36
C THR A 617 16.36 -11.08 -16.47
N PHE A 618 15.19 -10.69 -15.94
CA PHE A 618 13.91 -11.37 -16.12
C PHE A 618 12.88 -10.47 -16.81
N ALA A 619 13.25 -9.23 -17.16
CA ALA A 619 12.35 -8.24 -17.76
C ALA A 619 12.90 -7.69 -19.08
N GLN A 620 12.02 -7.26 -19.96
CA GLN A 620 12.40 -6.58 -21.19
C GLN A 620 13.10 -5.25 -20.89
N PRO A 621 13.98 -4.76 -21.81
CA PRO A 621 14.59 -3.44 -21.68
C PRO A 621 13.56 -2.33 -21.46
N GLY A 622 13.79 -1.48 -20.44
CA GLY A 622 12.89 -0.38 -20.09
C GLY A 622 11.67 -0.80 -19.24
N VAL A 623 11.59 -2.04 -18.80
CA VAL A 623 10.48 -2.57 -18.00
C VAL A 623 10.97 -3.01 -16.62
N ASN A 624 10.20 -2.65 -15.57
CA ASN A 624 10.48 -3.04 -14.20
C ASN A 624 11.93 -2.72 -13.78
N GLU A 625 12.66 -3.67 -13.17
CA GLU A 625 14.03 -3.45 -12.74
C GLU A 625 15.03 -3.31 -13.89
N ASN A 626 14.71 -3.77 -15.10
CA ASN A 626 15.61 -3.67 -16.25
C ASN A 626 15.52 -2.32 -16.98
N GLY A 627 15.86 -1.25 -16.28
CA GLY A 627 15.90 0.10 -16.84
C GLY A 627 14.53 0.78 -16.96
N GLY A 628 13.48 0.26 -16.32
CA GLY A 628 12.22 1.00 -16.12
C GLY A 628 12.40 2.13 -15.09
N VAL A 629 11.45 3.05 -15.01
CA VAL A 629 11.36 3.99 -13.89
C VAL A 629 10.81 3.22 -12.70
N PHE A 630 11.70 2.77 -11.81
CA PHE A 630 11.31 2.03 -10.62
C PHE A 630 11.03 3.04 -9.50
N CYS A 631 9.74 3.33 -9.27
CA CYS A 631 9.29 4.47 -8.46
C CYS A 631 9.87 4.46 -7.04
N HIS A 632 9.97 3.30 -6.40
CA HIS A 632 10.55 3.17 -5.06
C HIS A 632 12.02 3.62 -5.03
N ALA A 633 12.86 3.22 -5.99
CA ALA A 633 14.26 3.64 -6.04
C ALA A 633 14.42 5.15 -6.31
N ASN A 634 13.46 5.75 -7.02
CA ASN A 634 13.43 7.20 -7.26
C ASN A 634 13.20 8.00 -5.97
N THR A 635 12.48 7.45 -4.99
CA THR A 635 12.27 8.15 -3.71
C THR A 635 13.58 8.38 -2.96
N TRP A 636 14.52 7.45 -3.06
CA TRP A 636 15.85 7.60 -2.47
C TRP A 636 16.70 8.66 -3.20
N ALA A 637 16.48 8.85 -4.51
CA ALA A 637 17.12 9.94 -5.24
C ALA A 637 16.55 11.32 -4.82
N ILE A 638 15.23 11.42 -4.56
CA ILE A 638 14.62 12.63 -3.98
C ILE A 638 15.29 12.99 -2.64
N ILE A 639 15.43 12.00 -1.77
CA ILE A 639 16.06 12.15 -0.46
C ILE A 639 17.53 12.59 -0.63
N ALA A 640 18.27 11.94 -1.53
CA ALA A 640 19.66 12.27 -1.80
C ALA A 640 19.83 13.71 -2.30
N GLU A 641 18.99 14.16 -3.22
CA GLU A 641 19.00 15.54 -3.71
C GLU A 641 18.67 16.56 -2.61
N CYS A 642 17.71 16.25 -1.73
CA CYS A 642 17.44 17.09 -0.56
C CYS A 642 18.66 17.17 0.39
N MET A 643 19.33 16.05 0.66
CA MET A 643 20.52 16.00 1.52
C MET A 643 21.70 16.80 0.92
N LEU A 644 21.80 16.85 -0.40
CA LEU A 644 22.78 17.67 -1.11
C LEU A 644 22.38 19.15 -1.23
N GLY A 645 21.14 19.51 -0.87
CA GLY A 645 20.60 20.87 -0.96
C GLY A 645 20.07 21.25 -2.34
N ASN A 646 19.81 20.28 -3.22
CA ASN A 646 19.32 20.47 -4.58
C ASN A 646 17.77 20.48 -4.61
N ASN A 647 17.16 21.44 -3.95
CA ASN A 647 15.71 21.51 -3.70
C ASN A 647 14.84 21.45 -4.96
N ASN A 648 15.21 22.13 -6.03
CA ASN A 648 14.44 22.15 -7.27
C ASN A 648 14.49 20.78 -7.99
N GLU A 649 15.66 20.12 -8.01
CA GLU A 649 15.81 18.79 -8.60
C GLU A 649 15.08 17.72 -7.77
N ALA A 650 15.17 17.78 -6.45
CA ALA A 650 14.43 16.89 -5.56
C ALA A 650 12.92 16.97 -5.81
N TYR A 651 12.38 18.19 -5.86
CA TYR A 651 10.96 18.40 -6.10
C TYR A 651 10.53 18.04 -7.54
N LYS A 652 11.39 18.28 -8.53
CA LYS A 652 11.15 17.82 -9.91
C LYS A 652 10.96 16.32 -9.98
N ILE A 653 11.89 15.52 -9.39
CA ILE A 653 11.77 14.06 -9.35
C ILE A 653 10.50 13.65 -8.61
N TYR A 654 10.19 14.28 -7.46
CA TYR A 654 8.95 14.03 -6.72
C TYR A 654 7.72 14.22 -7.61
N LYS A 655 7.62 15.34 -8.30
CA LYS A 655 6.49 15.70 -9.15
C LYS A 655 6.35 14.76 -10.38
N GLU A 656 7.45 14.36 -10.97
CA GLU A 656 7.47 13.42 -12.10
C GLU A 656 6.93 12.02 -11.75
N LEU A 657 6.89 11.65 -10.48
CA LEU A 657 6.32 10.39 -10.01
C LEU A 657 4.83 10.48 -9.64
N LEU A 658 4.25 11.67 -9.59
CA LEU A 658 2.82 11.83 -9.28
C LEU A 658 1.96 11.19 -10.38
N PRO A 659 1.07 10.23 -10.07
CA PRO A 659 0.32 9.47 -11.08
C PRO A 659 -0.47 10.35 -12.04
N HIS A 660 -1.11 11.41 -11.51
CA HIS A 660 -1.90 12.32 -12.33
C HIS A 660 -1.04 13.17 -13.30
N GLU A 661 0.20 13.53 -12.92
CA GLU A 661 1.14 14.21 -13.81
C GLU A 661 1.56 13.32 -14.98
N ILE A 662 1.72 12.03 -14.74
CA ILE A 662 2.04 11.05 -15.78
C ILE A 662 0.84 10.87 -16.74
N ILE A 663 -0.39 10.83 -16.20
CA ILE A 663 -1.62 10.79 -17.01
C ILE A 663 -1.74 12.03 -17.89
N LYS A 664 -1.40 13.22 -17.38
CA LYS A 664 -1.38 14.45 -18.22
C LYS A 664 -0.42 14.34 -19.40
N LYS A 665 0.66 13.56 -19.24
CA LYS A 665 1.69 13.37 -20.28
C LYS A 665 1.33 12.29 -21.30
N PHE A 666 0.79 11.15 -20.85
CA PHE A 666 0.58 9.95 -21.66
C PHE A 666 -0.89 9.62 -21.94
N GLY A 667 -1.83 10.31 -21.26
CA GLY A 667 -3.24 9.98 -21.30
C GLY A 667 -3.61 8.80 -20.38
N ILE A 668 -4.91 8.58 -20.18
CA ILE A 668 -5.44 7.51 -19.33
C ILE A 668 -5.07 6.12 -19.86
N GLU A 669 -5.29 5.89 -21.15
CA GLU A 669 -4.95 4.63 -21.82
C GLU A 669 -3.43 4.37 -21.85
N GLY A 670 -2.62 5.44 -21.93
CA GLY A 670 -1.16 5.34 -21.93
C GLY A 670 -0.60 4.97 -20.58
N TYR A 671 -1.09 5.58 -19.49
CA TYR A 671 -0.68 5.26 -18.13
C TYR A 671 -1.30 3.96 -17.63
N ASN A 672 -2.58 3.74 -17.90
CA ASN A 672 -3.33 2.50 -17.66
C ASN A 672 -3.40 2.06 -16.18
N ALA A 673 -3.41 3.01 -15.25
CA ALA A 673 -3.57 2.76 -13.81
C ALA A 673 -4.26 3.95 -13.12
N GLU A 674 -4.56 3.78 -11.83
CA GLU A 674 -5.24 4.77 -11.00
C GLU A 674 -4.46 6.09 -10.89
N PRO A 675 -5.13 7.27 -11.00
CA PRO A 675 -4.48 8.58 -10.88
C PRO A 675 -4.15 9.00 -9.45
N TYR A 676 -4.57 8.24 -8.44
CA TYR A 676 -4.51 8.58 -7.03
C TYR A 676 -3.61 7.66 -6.20
N VAL A 677 -2.94 6.68 -6.80
CA VAL A 677 -2.00 5.79 -6.10
C VAL A 677 -0.74 5.56 -6.91
N TYR A 678 0.38 5.42 -6.24
CA TYR A 678 1.66 5.15 -6.87
C TYR A 678 1.70 3.74 -7.47
N SER A 679 2.34 3.62 -8.62
CA SER A 679 2.74 2.36 -9.24
C SER A 679 4.14 1.94 -8.75
N SER A 680 4.41 0.65 -8.80
CA SER A 680 5.75 0.10 -8.51
C SER A 680 6.81 0.57 -9.52
N ASN A 681 6.41 0.66 -10.78
CA ASN A 681 7.28 1.08 -11.87
C ASN A 681 6.47 1.66 -13.05
N ILE A 682 7.15 2.42 -13.92
CA ILE A 682 6.62 2.98 -15.15
C ILE A 682 7.55 2.58 -16.28
N ARG A 683 7.01 2.21 -17.42
CA ARG A 683 7.81 1.82 -18.58
C ARG A 683 8.62 2.98 -19.14
N ALA A 684 9.90 2.75 -19.35
CA ALA A 684 10.86 3.73 -19.85
C ALA A 684 10.67 4.03 -21.37
N PRO A 685 11.29 5.11 -21.89
CA PRO A 685 11.14 5.51 -23.30
C PRO A 685 11.53 4.43 -24.33
N MET A 686 12.44 3.50 -23.95
CA MET A 686 12.84 2.43 -24.85
C MET A 686 11.91 1.21 -24.84
N ALA A 687 10.97 1.13 -23.91
CA ALA A 687 10.01 0.03 -23.83
C ALA A 687 8.81 0.28 -24.79
N MET A 688 8.18 -0.82 -25.21
CA MET A 688 6.85 -0.72 -25.81
C MET A 688 5.88 -0.15 -24.78
N ASN A 689 4.98 0.73 -25.19
CA ASN A 689 4.04 1.44 -24.32
C ASN A 689 4.76 2.25 -23.23
N ALA A 690 5.74 3.08 -23.60
CA ALA A 690 6.40 4.02 -22.70
C ALA A 690 5.37 4.84 -21.92
N GLY A 691 5.62 5.05 -20.61
CA GLY A 691 4.68 5.75 -19.73
C GLY A 691 3.63 4.85 -19.07
N GLN A 692 3.48 3.59 -19.51
CA GLN A 692 2.54 2.65 -18.88
C GLN A 692 3.00 2.24 -17.48
N ALA A 693 2.10 2.33 -16.52
CA ALA A 693 2.31 1.87 -15.16
C ALA A 693 2.45 0.34 -15.08
N GLY A 694 3.22 -0.11 -14.11
CA GLY A 694 3.27 -1.51 -13.68
C GLY A 694 2.16 -1.84 -12.68
N VAL A 695 2.54 -2.47 -11.56
CA VAL A 695 1.58 -2.81 -10.49
C VAL A 695 1.29 -1.58 -9.63
N SER A 696 0.04 -1.19 -9.53
CA SER A 696 -0.42 -0.15 -8.60
C SER A 696 -0.68 -0.72 -7.19
N TRP A 697 -0.82 0.13 -6.19
CA TRP A 697 -1.03 -0.18 -4.77
C TRP A 697 0.16 -0.85 -4.08
N LEU A 698 0.61 -2.01 -4.52
CA LEU A 698 1.60 -2.86 -3.84
C LEU A 698 3.03 -2.39 -4.08
N THR A 699 3.41 -1.28 -3.46
CA THR A 699 4.75 -0.71 -3.63
C THR A 699 5.21 0.09 -2.41
N GLY A 700 6.47 -0.08 -2.02
CA GLY A 700 7.11 0.75 -1.00
C GLY A 700 7.30 2.22 -1.40
N THR A 701 7.02 2.55 -2.66
CA THR A 701 6.97 3.94 -3.12
C THR A 701 6.10 4.79 -2.21
N ALA A 702 4.91 4.30 -1.80
CA ALA A 702 3.99 5.07 -0.97
C ALA A 702 4.62 5.49 0.38
N SER A 703 5.21 4.55 1.10
CA SER A 703 5.85 4.81 2.39
C SER A 703 7.05 5.76 2.24
N TRP A 704 7.90 5.53 1.25
CA TRP A 704 9.08 6.37 1.03
C TRP A 704 8.78 7.74 0.44
N MET A 705 7.70 7.91 -0.35
CA MET A 705 7.25 9.24 -0.79
C MET A 705 6.75 10.09 0.38
N MET A 706 6.12 9.47 1.39
CA MET A 706 5.76 10.18 2.63
C MET A 706 7.00 10.65 3.38
N ILE A 707 8.00 9.78 3.55
CA ILE A 707 9.27 10.09 4.21
C ILE A 707 10.01 11.19 3.45
N ALA A 708 10.13 11.06 2.12
CA ALA A 708 10.78 12.06 1.28
C ALA A 708 10.10 13.44 1.40
N LEU A 709 8.78 13.46 1.46
CA LEU A 709 8.03 14.72 1.58
C LEU A 709 8.16 15.34 2.98
N GLU A 710 7.88 14.57 4.05
CA GLU A 710 7.87 15.06 5.44
C GLU A 710 9.26 15.40 5.92
N GLU A 711 10.19 14.42 5.88
CA GLU A 711 11.48 14.55 6.57
C GLU A 711 12.54 15.30 5.74
N TYR A 712 12.36 15.35 4.41
CA TYR A 712 13.39 15.92 3.53
C TYR A 712 12.90 17.12 2.74
N ILE A 713 11.77 17.07 2.02
CA ILE A 713 11.27 18.26 1.30
C ILE A 713 10.78 19.30 2.31
N PHE A 714 9.90 18.93 3.25
CA PHE A 714 9.52 19.86 4.34
C PHE A 714 10.56 19.93 5.46
N GLY A 715 11.49 18.99 5.49
CA GLY A 715 12.59 18.97 6.44
C GLY A 715 12.14 18.89 7.89
N ILE A 716 11.02 18.22 8.19
CA ILE A 716 10.49 18.05 9.55
C ILE A 716 10.85 16.63 10.01
N LYS A 717 12.05 16.48 10.51
CA LYS A 717 12.62 15.17 10.82
C LYS A 717 12.56 14.86 12.31
N PRO A 718 11.85 13.75 12.71
CA PRO A 718 11.90 13.25 14.08
C PRO A 718 13.31 12.76 14.44
N CYS A 719 13.80 13.20 15.59
CA CYS A 719 15.01 12.75 16.24
C CYS A 719 14.69 12.39 17.69
N TYR A 720 15.61 11.71 18.37
CA TYR A 720 15.38 11.34 19.78
C TYR A 720 15.17 12.58 20.68
N GLU A 721 15.91 13.65 20.45
CA GLU A 721 15.82 14.90 21.21
C GLU A 721 14.62 15.77 20.86
N GLY A 722 14.01 15.62 19.67
CA GLY A 722 12.92 16.47 19.19
C GLY A 722 12.82 16.51 17.68
N LEU A 723 12.13 17.50 17.15
CA LEU A 723 12.04 17.74 15.70
C LEU A 723 13.24 18.58 15.23
N LYS A 724 13.95 18.09 14.23
CA LYS A 724 14.93 18.87 13.46
C LYS A 724 14.24 19.51 12.27
N ILE A 725 14.41 20.81 12.08
CA ILE A 725 13.74 21.59 11.04
C ILE A 725 14.75 22.07 10.00
N SER A 726 14.67 21.53 8.79
CA SER A 726 15.59 21.86 7.69
C SER A 726 14.92 21.70 6.32
N PRO A 727 13.99 22.59 5.94
CA PRO A 727 13.27 22.51 4.67
C PRO A 727 14.18 22.53 3.44
N CYS A 728 13.78 21.78 2.41
CA CYS A 728 14.37 21.74 1.08
C CYS A 728 13.24 21.83 0.03
N ILE A 729 12.43 22.92 0.11
CA ILE A 729 11.27 23.16 -0.74
C ILE A 729 11.67 23.82 -2.07
N PRO A 730 10.89 23.64 -3.17
CA PRO A 730 11.23 24.32 -4.42
C PRO A 730 11.17 25.84 -4.31
N ASP A 731 12.04 26.53 -5.03
CA ASP A 731 12.15 28.01 -5.01
C ASP A 731 10.85 28.71 -5.44
N GLU A 732 10.05 28.06 -6.26
CA GLU A 732 8.75 28.56 -6.72
C GLU A 732 7.69 28.64 -5.62
N TRP A 733 7.81 27.84 -4.55
CA TRP A 733 6.91 27.87 -3.41
C TRP A 733 7.31 29.01 -2.46
N LYS A 734 6.53 30.10 -2.50
CA LYS A 734 6.78 31.24 -1.61
C LYS A 734 6.37 30.99 -0.17
N GLN A 735 5.43 30.10 0.04
CA GLN A 735 4.93 29.73 1.36
C GLN A 735 4.51 28.26 1.36
N ALA A 736 4.70 27.58 2.48
CA ALA A 736 4.13 26.27 2.77
C ALA A 736 3.73 26.21 4.25
N THR A 737 2.68 25.46 4.56
CA THR A 737 2.28 25.16 5.93
C THR A 737 2.19 23.66 6.11
N VAL A 738 2.80 23.15 7.18
CA VAL A 738 2.73 21.73 7.56
C VAL A 738 2.15 21.62 8.96
N ARG A 739 1.16 20.76 9.15
CA ARG A 739 0.69 20.35 10.49
C ARG A 739 1.29 19.00 10.81
N ARG A 740 1.86 18.88 12.00
CA ARG A 740 2.53 17.66 12.46
C ARG A 740 2.24 17.43 13.95
N ARG A 741 1.59 16.32 14.27
CA ARG A 741 1.45 15.88 15.67
C ARG A 741 2.66 15.06 16.06
N PHE A 742 3.41 15.51 17.07
CA PHE A 742 4.60 14.83 17.54
C PHE A 742 4.66 14.83 19.06
N ARG A 743 4.77 13.65 19.65
CA ARG A 743 4.87 13.43 21.11
C ARG A 743 3.86 14.26 21.93
N GLY A 744 2.59 14.24 21.52
CA GLY A 744 1.48 14.91 22.19
C GLY A 744 1.23 16.38 21.81
N CYS A 745 2.17 17.03 21.15
CA CYS A 745 2.02 18.42 20.69
C CYS A 745 1.57 18.47 19.22
N ASP A 746 0.62 19.35 18.90
CA ASP A 746 0.18 19.67 17.54
C ASP A 746 1.00 20.88 17.02
N TYR A 747 2.03 20.61 16.23
CA TYR A 747 2.87 21.66 15.63
C TYR A 747 2.23 22.17 14.34
N THR A 748 2.26 23.52 14.16
CA THR A 748 2.00 24.18 12.89
C THR A 748 3.31 24.81 12.40
N VAL A 749 3.90 24.24 11.37
CA VAL A 749 5.15 24.71 10.78
C VAL A 749 4.82 25.58 9.57
N ARG A 750 5.13 26.88 9.64
CA ARG A 750 4.97 27.84 8.56
C ARG A 750 6.32 28.16 7.95
N ILE A 751 6.48 27.90 6.66
CA ILE A 751 7.71 28.14 5.93
C ILE A 751 7.49 29.34 5.02
N ASP A 752 8.25 30.43 5.27
CA ASP A 752 8.31 31.60 4.41
C ASP A 752 9.55 31.53 3.54
N ASN A 753 9.36 31.30 2.26
CA ASN A 753 10.39 31.26 1.22
C ASN A 753 10.27 32.42 0.24
N SER A 754 9.88 33.59 0.71
CA SER A 754 9.77 34.82 -0.11
C SER A 754 11.09 35.17 -0.81
N ALA A 755 12.23 34.77 -0.22
CA ALA A 755 13.58 34.96 -0.79
C ALA A 755 13.89 33.99 -1.95
N ALA A 756 13.07 32.99 -2.24
CA ALA A 756 13.31 31.92 -3.21
C ALA A 756 14.65 31.18 -2.98
N CYS A 757 14.93 30.82 -1.74
CA CYS A 757 16.10 30.08 -1.28
C CYS A 757 15.67 28.83 -0.51
N GLY A 758 14.93 27.97 -1.17
CA GLY A 758 14.21 26.85 -0.55
C GLY A 758 15.04 25.79 0.17
N ASN A 759 16.37 25.87 0.13
CA ASN A 759 17.30 24.93 0.77
C ASN A 759 18.13 25.53 1.90
N ARG A 760 17.88 26.78 2.30
CA ARG A 760 18.65 27.44 3.35
C ARG A 760 17.75 28.14 4.37
N VAL A 761 17.78 27.64 5.60
CA VAL A 761 17.12 28.28 6.74
C VAL A 761 17.93 29.43 7.24
N LYS A 762 17.31 30.62 7.32
CA LYS A 762 17.91 31.85 7.89
C LYS A 762 17.58 31.96 9.35
N GLU A 763 16.33 31.81 9.75
CA GLU A 763 15.86 31.95 11.11
C GLU A 763 14.70 31.01 11.40
N ILE A 764 14.61 30.52 12.64
CA ILE A 764 13.48 29.75 13.16
C ILE A 764 12.92 30.47 14.37
N TYR A 765 11.59 30.51 14.50
CA TYR A 765 10.87 31.03 15.67
C TYR A 765 9.95 29.93 16.22
N LEU A 766 9.95 29.77 17.53
CA LEU A 766 9.01 28.91 18.25
C LEU A 766 8.08 29.80 19.09
N ASP A 767 6.78 29.73 18.84
CA ASP A 767 5.75 30.55 19.50
C ASP A 767 6.10 32.05 19.49
N GLY A 768 6.59 32.55 18.36
CA GLY A 768 6.98 33.94 18.14
C GLY A 768 8.32 34.36 18.75
N LYS A 769 9.06 33.46 19.41
CA LYS A 769 10.39 33.73 19.96
C LYS A 769 11.45 33.08 19.08
N LYS A 770 12.53 33.79 18.82
CA LYS A 770 13.66 33.26 18.05
C LYS A 770 14.20 31.99 18.73
N PHE A 771 14.41 30.95 17.94
CA PHE A 771 14.92 29.65 18.38
C PHE A 771 16.31 29.41 17.77
N ASP A 772 17.31 29.26 18.64
CA ASP A 772 18.70 29.03 18.22
C ASP A 772 19.19 27.58 18.55
N GLY A 773 18.29 26.70 18.98
CA GLY A 773 18.57 25.27 19.24
C GLY A 773 18.59 24.41 18.00
N GLU A 774 19.04 23.17 18.11
CA GLU A 774 19.06 22.20 17.01
C GLU A 774 17.75 21.40 16.92
N TYR A 775 17.14 21.07 18.06
CA TYR A 775 15.94 20.23 18.14
C TYR A 775 14.81 20.96 18.85
N ILE A 776 13.61 20.89 18.31
CA ILE A 776 12.41 21.49 18.87
C ILE A 776 11.57 20.41 19.55
N LEU A 777 11.31 20.60 20.84
CA LEU A 777 10.35 19.82 21.61
C LEU A 777 9.56 20.79 22.49
N SER A 778 8.24 20.69 22.48
CA SER A 778 7.33 21.53 23.27
C SER A 778 6.47 20.65 24.18
N ASP A 779 6.34 21.08 25.44
CA ASP A 779 5.44 20.46 26.44
C ASP A 779 3.99 20.97 26.30
N ASN A 780 3.75 21.94 25.40
CA ASN A 780 2.42 22.47 25.13
C ASN A 780 1.60 21.51 24.25
N GLU A 781 0.28 21.53 24.37
CA GLU A 781 -0.60 20.79 23.45
C GLU A 781 -0.51 21.28 21.99
N LYS A 782 -0.11 22.56 21.80
CA LYS A 782 0.05 23.20 20.48
C LYS A 782 1.26 24.10 20.48
N ALA A 783 1.97 24.15 19.37
CA ALA A 783 3.09 25.05 19.15
C ALA A 783 3.14 25.52 17.68
N GLU A 784 3.59 26.75 17.48
CA GLU A 784 3.81 27.32 16.14
C GLU A 784 5.31 27.47 15.87
N ILE A 785 5.76 26.91 14.74
CA ILE A 785 7.12 27.05 14.25
C ILE A 785 7.07 27.90 12.99
N ALA A 786 7.72 29.07 13.01
CA ALA A 786 7.90 29.88 11.81
C ALA A 786 9.35 29.75 11.32
N VAL A 787 9.50 29.37 10.04
CA VAL A 787 10.78 29.16 9.37
C VAL A 787 10.95 30.20 8.29
N ILE A 788 11.97 31.02 8.39
CA ILE A 788 12.33 32.02 7.38
C ILE A 788 13.49 31.45 6.55
N MET A 789 13.25 31.29 5.26
CA MET A 789 14.26 30.82 4.29
C MET A 789 15.05 32.02 3.76
N GLY A 790 16.39 31.86 3.46
CA GLY A 790 17.14 32.98 2.90
C GLY A 790 18.66 32.92 3.00
#